data_a5046a11e18f4b352c79e35dbd780e1a
#
_entry.id   a5046a11e18f4b352c79e35dbd780e1a
#
_cell.length_a   1.000
_cell.length_b   1.000
_cell.length_c   1.000
_cell.angle_alpha   90.00
_cell.angle_beta   90.00
_cell.angle_gamma   90.00
#
_symmetry.space_group_name_H-M   'P 1'
#
loop_
_entity.id
_entity.type
_entity.pdbx_description
1 polymer ?
#
loop_
_entity_poly.entity_id
_entity_poly.type
_entity_poly.pdbx_seq_one_letter_code
_entity_poly.pdbx_strand_id
1 'polypeptide(L)'
;MKLCHSLVTLSVSPPYSSLSRHPKSLSSELPSHRVNVAESLHSETLKILEWPSVCTQLAAFTSTSMGLAAAQTARIPLGKCPDDSRRLLAQTSAAVDISQPLDFSGIEDVSAIVETSVAGEMLSTRELCSVQRTLRAIRALLEQLEDISAQNDLSKRASEELEIIRLERKGNMENLESTLKQVSARIFQAGGIDRPLVTKRRSRMCVAIRANRRSLLPGGVVLDTSSSGATYFMEPREAIELNNQEVRLMNSERLEEQAIMSLLTAETAQSERQIKYLLDRVLEVDLAFARAAHARWMNGVCPNFIAEGYENLENNALSVDIDGIKHPLLLESSLRKFSDFNKSSSSLSSDQESGITNSRIVSGAFSFPVPVDIKIGHEVKVVVISGPNTGGKTASMKTLGLASLMSKAGMYLPAENNPRFPWFDLVLADIGDHQSLEQSLSTFSGHISRINKILDVASENSLVLLDEIGSGTDPSEGVALSASILQYLKDRVKLAVVTTHYADLTCLKEKDARFENAAMEFSLESLQPTYRILWGSMGESNALTIAESIGFDRKIIERAKSWVKKLTPEKMPKLNSVLYQSLVEERDRLETQEKRVVSLHSDVMKIYHEILNEAEDLDGREAALKAKETQQIQQELEVVKTEIDAIVEEFGNQLRTTSRDQFNSLLKESESTIASIVEALQPSNDVEVEGSFHTPQLGEQVLVKGLGSKLATVVEAPADDNTVLVQYGKIRVRANTSSIKAPSDGKDAMSLVPLSRRKGWRTKNLKNLRSLSETRKDEEIPFGPAVQTSKNTIDLRGMRVGEATHHVSMAINERGSNSVLFIIHGMGTGVLKERVIQLLRDHPRIAKFEQESPMNYGCTIAYIK
;
A
#
# COMPACT_ATOMS: atom_id res chain seq x y z
N MET A 1 -15.31 4.54 -2.18
CA MET A 1 -16.45 5.16 -1.49
C MET A 1 -16.05 6.22 -0.45
N LYS A 2 -15.17 5.95 0.52
CA LYS A 2 -14.78 6.97 1.52
C LYS A 2 -14.00 8.15 0.93
N LEU A 3 -13.13 7.94 -0.06
CA LEU A 3 -12.41 9.01 -0.75
C LEU A 3 -13.37 9.85 -1.61
N CYS A 4 -14.27 9.20 -2.34
CA CYS A 4 -15.30 9.87 -3.13
C CYS A 4 -16.26 10.66 -2.24
N HIS A 5 -16.66 10.13 -1.08
CA HIS A 5 -17.52 10.86 -0.16
C HIS A 5 -16.85 12.10 0.43
N SER A 6 -15.55 12.04 0.75
CA SER A 6 -14.79 13.21 1.21
C SER A 6 -14.51 14.23 0.10
N LEU A 7 -14.41 13.81 -1.16
CA LEU A 7 -14.19 14.70 -2.29
C LEU A 7 -15.51 15.25 -2.88
N VAL A 8 -16.56 14.43 -2.93
CA VAL A 8 -17.88 14.80 -3.48
C VAL A 8 -18.69 15.67 -2.51
N THR A 9 -18.58 15.47 -1.21
CA THR A 9 -19.22 16.34 -0.21
C THR A 9 -18.63 17.76 -0.16
N LEU A 10 -17.45 17.97 -0.77
CA LEU A 10 -16.84 19.30 -0.91
C LEU A 10 -17.29 20.05 -2.18
N SER A 11 -18.01 19.41 -3.10
CA SER A 11 -18.39 19.99 -4.39
C SER A 11 -19.75 20.74 -4.38
N VAL A 12 -20.49 20.75 -3.26
CA VAL A 12 -21.84 21.34 -3.21
C VAL A 12 -22.01 22.29 -2.03
N SER A 13 -21.09 23.22 -1.86
CA SER A 13 -21.35 24.37 -0.97
C SER A 13 -20.91 25.66 -1.65
N PRO A 14 -21.84 26.55 -2.00
CA PRO A 14 -21.50 27.89 -2.42
C PRO A 14 -20.88 28.66 -1.26
N PRO A 15 -20.08 29.70 -1.52
CA PRO A 15 -19.48 30.53 -0.46
C PRO A 15 -20.57 31.29 0.30
N TYR A 16 -20.94 30.76 1.45
CA TYR A 16 -21.80 31.51 2.37
C TYR A 16 -20.98 32.59 3.08
N SER A 17 -21.21 33.81 2.62
CA SER A 17 -21.10 35.00 3.46
C SER A 17 -22.32 35.07 4.36
N SER A 18 -22.25 34.64 5.60
CA SER A 18 -23.11 35.11 6.67
C SER A 18 -22.56 34.73 8.03
N LEU A 19 -22.30 35.74 8.77
CA LEU A 19 -22.12 35.81 10.22
C LEU A 19 -22.94 34.73 10.97
N SER A 20 -22.26 33.74 11.57
CA SER A 20 -22.78 33.07 12.74
C SER A 20 -21.78 33.26 13.88
N ARG A 21 -22.27 33.88 14.94
CA ARG A 21 -21.57 34.11 16.19
C ARG A 21 -21.26 32.75 16.82
N HIS A 22 -20.01 32.32 16.73
CA HIS A 22 -19.48 31.30 17.64
C HIS A 22 -19.10 31.96 18.98
N PRO A 23 -19.23 31.23 20.09
CA PRO A 23 -18.81 31.73 21.38
C PRO A 23 -17.31 32.03 21.32
N LYS A 24 -16.95 33.21 21.81
CA LYS A 24 -15.58 33.68 21.91
C LYS A 24 -14.78 32.70 22.78
N SER A 25 -14.03 31.79 22.14
CA SER A 25 -12.81 31.28 22.76
C SER A 25 -11.87 32.50 22.84
N LEU A 26 -11.39 32.79 24.00
CA LEU A 26 -10.32 33.75 24.25
C LEU A 26 -9.02 33.22 23.58
N SER A 27 -8.92 33.42 22.28
CA SER A 27 -7.64 33.47 21.61
C SER A 27 -7.09 34.88 21.83
N SER A 28 -6.26 35.04 22.85
CA SER A 28 -5.37 36.18 22.95
C SER A 28 -4.63 36.29 21.62
N GLU A 29 -4.86 37.32 20.85
CA GLU A 29 -4.07 37.69 19.67
C GLU A 29 -2.61 37.79 20.13
N LEU A 30 -1.81 36.81 19.80
CA LEU A 30 -0.37 36.88 19.99
C LEU A 30 0.18 38.07 19.20
N PRO A 31 1.00 38.94 19.78
CA PRO A 31 1.58 40.06 19.07
C PRO A 31 2.31 39.54 17.82
N SER A 32 2.21 40.25 16.72
CA SER A 32 2.74 39.85 15.39
C SER A 32 4.20 39.36 15.42
N HIS A 33 4.98 39.87 16.37
CA HIS A 33 6.36 39.45 16.61
C HIS A 33 6.47 37.98 17.08
N ARG A 34 5.55 37.50 17.94
CA ARG A 34 5.56 36.09 18.40
C ARG A 34 5.18 35.12 17.29
N VAL A 35 4.27 35.49 16.42
CA VAL A 35 3.91 34.66 15.26
C VAL A 35 5.12 34.48 14.33
N ASN A 36 5.83 35.53 14.01
CA ASN A 36 7.01 35.49 13.16
C ASN A 36 8.14 34.63 13.79
N VAL A 37 8.34 34.73 15.11
CA VAL A 37 9.32 33.90 15.82
C VAL A 37 8.91 32.43 15.81
N ALA A 38 7.63 32.11 15.97
CA ALA A 38 7.11 30.76 15.92
C ALA A 38 7.30 30.12 14.55
N GLU A 39 6.99 30.85 13.48
CA GLU A 39 7.19 30.38 12.10
C GLU A 39 8.68 30.17 11.78
N SER A 40 9.56 31.06 12.20
CA SER A 40 11.00 30.90 12.04
C SER A 40 11.52 29.65 12.77
N LEU A 41 11.18 29.47 14.04
CA LEU A 41 11.55 28.31 14.82
C LEU A 41 11.00 27.01 14.26
N HIS A 42 9.74 27.04 13.76
CA HIS A 42 9.14 25.88 13.10
C HIS A 42 9.91 25.52 11.83
N SER A 43 10.21 26.48 10.99
CA SER A 43 11.02 26.27 9.77
C SER A 43 12.42 25.71 10.10
N GLU A 44 13.07 26.22 11.12
CA GLU A 44 14.36 25.71 11.60
C GLU A 44 14.24 24.29 12.14
N THR A 45 13.17 24.00 12.92
CA THR A 45 12.91 22.67 13.46
C THR A 45 12.70 21.64 12.35
N LEU A 46 11.95 21.98 11.28
CA LEU A 46 11.78 21.12 10.12
C LEU A 46 13.13 20.76 9.46
N LYS A 47 14.06 21.70 9.39
CA LYS A 47 15.42 21.43 8.87
C LYS A 47 16.22 20.52 9.79
N ILE A 48 16.18 20.76 11.10
CA ILE A 48 16.91 19.98 12.12
C ILE A 48 16.42 18.53 12.16
N LEU A 49 15.10 18.33 12.06
CA LEU A 49 14.48 17.01 11.98
C LEU A 49 14.62 16.36 10.59
N GLU A 50 15.29 17.02 9.64
CA GLU A 50 15.48 16.51 8.28
C GLU A 50 14.14 16.21 7.55
N TRP A 51 13.10 16.98 7.86
CA TRP A 51 11.78 16.88 7.21
C TRP A 51 11.85 16.99 5.68
N PRO A 52 12.68 17.87 5.09
CA PRO A 52 12.86 17.92 3.63
C PRO A 52 13.31 16.59 3.02
N SER A 53 14.08 15.79 3.75
CA SER A 53 14.54 14.48 3.29
C SER A 53 13.39 13.47 3.25
N VAL A 54 12.48 13.51 4.26
CA VAL A 54 11.25 12.69 4.24
C VAL A 54 10.32 13.12 3.09
N CYS A 55 10.22 14.42 2.82
CA CYS A 55 9.48 14.92 1.66
C CYS A 55 10.09 14.43 0.34
N THR A 56 11.41 14.37 0.25
CA THR A 56 12.12 13.83 -0.93
C THR A 56 11.87 12.32 -1.11
N GLN A 57 11.76 11.56 -0.02
CA GLN A 57 11.30 10.16 -0.10
C GLN A 57 9.91 10.08 -0.74
N LEU A 58 8.98 10.92 -0.28
CA LEU A 58 7.62 10.94 -0.80
C LEU A 58 7.56 11.34 -2.28
N ALA A 59 8.46 12.21 -2.74
CA ALA A 59 8.57 12.65 -4.13
C ALA A 59 8.74 11.47 -5.12
N ALA A 60 9.36 10.38 -4.69
CA ALA A 60 9.54 9.19 -5.52
C ALA A 60 8.22 8.45 -5.83
N PHE A 61 7.14 8.75 -5.12
CA PHE A 61 5.84 8.11 -5.25
C PHE A 61 4.77 9.03 -5.85
N THR A 62 5.11 10.29 -6.14
CA THR A 62 4.19 11.22 -6.81
C THR A 62 4.08 10.92 -8.30
N SER A 63 2.91 11.10 -8.86
CA SER A 63 2.59 10.82 -10.27
C SER A 63 2.52 12.07 -11.14
N THR A 64 2.27 13.23 -10.53
CA THR A 64 2.16 14.51 -11.24
C THR A 64 3.38 15.40 -11.02
N SER A 65 3.65 16.31 -11.98
CA SER A 65 4.69 17.34 -11.83
C SER A 65 4.43 18.27 -10.64
N MET A 66 3.17 18.54 -10.33
CA MET A 66 2.74 19.36 -9.19
C MET A 66 3.05 18.64 -7.87
N GLY A 67 2.72 17.36 -7.75
CA GLY A 67 3.02 16.54 -6.58
C GLY A 67 4.52 16.42 -6.35
N LEU A 68 5.29 16.19 -7.43
CA LEU A 68 6.74 16.16 -7.38
C LEU A 68 7.33 17.50 -6.89
N ALA A 69 6.88 18.62 -7.44
CA ALA A 69 7.34 19.95 -7.03
C ALA A 69 6.97 20.26 -5.57
N ALA A 70 5.75 19.91 -5.13
CA ALA A 70 5.32 20.09 -3.73
C ALA A 70 6.19 19.28 -2.76
N ALA A 71 6.51 18.04 -3.10
CA ALA A 71 7.36 17.17 -2.28
C ALA A 71 8.83 17.66 -2.27
N GLN A 72 9.42 17.97 -3.41
CA GLN A 72 10.80 18.47 -3.50
C GLN A 72 11.01 19.81 -2.79
N THR A 73 10.01 20.68 -2.78
CA THR A 73 10.06 21.97 -2.06
C THR A 73 9.64 21.88 -0.60
N ALA A 74 9.41 20.67 -0.09
CA ALA A 74 8.92 20.39 1.26
C ALA A 74 7.61 21.13 1.61
N ARG A 75 6.77 21.41 0.62
CA ARG A 75 5.45 22.04 0.76
C ARG A 75 4.32 21.02 0.93
N ILE A 76 4.62 19.89 1.58
CA ILE A 76 3.60 18.90 1.92
C ILE A 76 2.72 19.49 3.02
N PRO A 77 1.38 19.44 2.90
CA PRO A 77 0.48 20.03 3.88
C PRO A 77 0.65 19.32 5.24
N LEU A 78 0.92 20.10 6.26
CA LEU A 78 0.85 19.68 7.67
C LEU A 78 -0.49 20.13 8.24
N GLY A 79 -1.24 19.21 8.87
CA GLY A 79 -2.51 19.56 9.51
C GLY A 79 -2.35 20.68 10.52
N LYS A 80 -3.21 21.67 10.45
CA LYS A 80 -3.21 22.83 11.38
C LYS A 80 -3.99 22.56 12.66
N CYS A 81 -4.84 21.55 12.64
CA CYS A 81 -5.61 21.07 13.79
C CYS A 81 -5.68 19.52 13.76
N PRO A 82 -6.11 18.87 14.85
CA PRO A 82 -6.25 17.41 14.89
C PRO A 82 -7.14 16.85 13.78
N ASP A 83 -8.21 17.55 13.44
CA ASP A 83 -9.17 17.09 12.44
C ASP A 83 -8.61 17.17 11.01
N ASP A 84 -7.80 18.17 10.72
CA ASP A 84 -7.07 18.24 9.44
C ASP A 84 -6.14 17.03 9.28
N SER A 85 -5.38 16.71 10.33
CA SER A 85 -4.47 15.56 10.29
C SER A 85 -5.22 14.23 10.20
N ARG A 86 -6.34 14.08 10.92
CA ARG A 86 -7.22 12.91 10.79
C ARG A 86 -7.79 12.77 9.38
N ARG A 87 -8.18 13.90 8.75
CA ARG A 87 -8.64 13.92 7.36
C ARG A 87 -7.54 13.46 6.40
N LEU A 88 -6.32 13.95 6.55
CA LEU A 88 -5.18 13.52 5.74
C LEU A 88 -4.87 12.03 5.93
N LEU A 89 -4.93 11.51 7.16
CA LEU A 89 -4.78 10.08 7.44
C LEU A 89 -5.91 9.25 6.81
N ALA A 90 -7.15 9.72 6.89
CA ALA A 90 -8.30 9.07 6.26
C ALA A 90 -8.18 9.01 4.73
N GLN A 91 -7.67 10.07 4.10
CA GLN A 91 -7.34 10.08 2.68
C GLN A 91 -6.28 9.02 2.33
N THR A 92 -5.23 8.94 3.13
CA THR A 92 -4.16 7.93 2.94
C THR A 92 -4.70 6.52 3.14
N SER A 93 -5.52 6.27 4.18
CA SER A 93 -6.14 4.95 4.40
C SER A 93 -7.03 4.55 3.22
N ALA A 94 -7.87 5.47 2.73
CA ALA A 94 -8.71 5.21 1.57
C ALA A 94 -7.88 4.91 0.30
N ALA A 95 -6.74 5.59 0.12
CA ALA A 95 -5.83 5.33 -1.00
C ALA A 95 -5.06 4.00 -0.83
N VAL A 96 -4.81 3.54 0.41
CA VAL A 96 -4.24 2.20 0.69
C VAL A 96 -5.24 1.10 0.32
N ASP A 97 -6.54 1.30 0.56
CA ASP A 97 -7.60 0.32 0.27
C ASP A 97 -7.88 0.17 -1.24
N ILE A 98 -7.49 1.15 -2.06
CA ILE A 98 -7.67 1.11 -3.51
C ILE A 98 -6.55 0.26 -4.13
N SER A 99 -6.93 -0.88 -4.72
CA SER A 99 -5.99 -1.83 -5.34
C SER A 99 -5.59 -1.44 -6.76
N GLN A 100 -6.45 -0.70 -7.49
CA GLN A 100 -6.18 -0.30 -8.87
C GLN A 100 -5.40 1.01 -8.91
N PRO A 101 -4.31 1.09 -9.70
CA PRO A 101 -3.58 2.33 -9.87
C PRO A 101 -4.45 3.34 -10.64
N LEU A 102 -4.46 4.59 -10.17
CA LEU A 102 -5.09 5.69 -10.89
C LEU A 102 -4.17 6.18 -12.01
N ASP A 103 -4.77 6.57 -13.14
CA ASP A 103 -4.05 7.14 -14.27
C ASP A 103 -3.97 8.66 -14.18
N PHE A 104 -2.79 9.17 -13.85
CA PHE A 104 -2.46 10.61 -13.85
C PHE A 104 -1.81 11.06 -15.16
N SER A 105 -1.71 10.19 -16.17
CA SER A 105 -1.09 10.53 -17.44
C SER A 105 -1.85 11.66 -18.14
N GLY A 106 -1.12 12.60 -18.73
CA GLY A 106 -1.70 13.76 -19.42
C GLY A 106 -2.12 14.92 -18.51
N ILE A 107 -1.96 14.84 -17.19
CA ILE A 107 -2.15 15.96 -16.27
C ILE A 107 -0.85 16.74 -16.15
N GLU A 108 -0.85 17.97 -16.68
CA GLU A 108 0.26 18.91 -16.63
C GLU A 108 -0.10 20.09 -15.70
N ASP A 109 0.89 20.73 -15.11
CA ASP A 109 0.68 22.00 -14.40
C ASP A 109 0.46 23.13 -15.42
N VAL A 110 -0.78 23.52 -15.56
CA VAL A 110 -1.19 24.58 -16.47
C VAL A 110 -1.38 25.94 -15.77
N SER A 111 -0.96 26.07 -14.50
CA SER A 111 -1.15 27.29 -13.71
C SER A 111 -0.53 28.52 -14.38
N ALA A 112 0.70 28.42 -14.89
CA ALA A 112 1.38 29.51 -15.59
C ALA A 112 0.64 29.91 -16.89
N ILE A 113 0.11 28.92 -17.64
CA ILE A 113 -0.67 29.17 -18.85
C ILE A 113 -1.97 29.92 -18.52
N VAL A 114 -2.63 29.54 -17.44
CA VAL A 114 -3.84 30.22 -16.97
C VAL A 114 -3.53 31.66 -16.53
N GLU A 115 -2.41 31.88 -15.83
CA GLU A 115 -1.96 33.22 -15.43
C GLU A 115 -1.64 34.11 -16.64
N THR A 116 -1.01 33.58 -17.68
CA THR A 116 -0.75 34.27 -18.95
C THR A 116 -2.07 34.69 -19.61
N SER A 117 -3.08 33.82 -19.62
CA SER A 117 -4.41 34.14 -20.16
C SER A 117 -5.10 35.28 -19.38
N VAL A 118 -4.98 35.29 -18.03
CA VAL A 118 -5.53 36.34 -17.18
C VAL A 118 -4.81 37.67 -17.39
N ALA A 119 -3.49 37.64 -17.67
CA ALA A 119 -2.71 38.80 -18.03
C ALA A 119 -3.15 39.45 -19.38
N GLY A 120 -4.00 38.77 -20.13
CA GLY A 120 -4.52 39.23 -21.42
C GLY A 120 -3.63 38.88 -22.62
N GLU A 121 -2.67 38.00 -22.44
CA GLU A 121 -1.85 37.47 -23.54
C GLU A 121 -2.59 36.35 -24.26
N MET A 122 -2.55 36.33 -25.58
CA MET A 122 -3.22 35.30 -26.38
C MET A 122 -2.43 33.97 -26.31
N LEU A 123 -3.08 32.91 -25.84
CA LEU A 123 -2.48 31.60 -25.76
C LEU A 123 -2.23 31.00 -27.15
N SER A 124 -1.11 30.32 -27.30
CA SER A 124 -0.77 29.54 -28.48
C SER A 124 -1.62 28.26 -28.55
N THR A 125 -1.74 27.67 -29.73
CA THR A 125 -2.44 26.39 -29.95
C THR A 125 -1.88 25.28 -29.05
N ARG A 126 -0.55 25.27 -28.81
CA ARG A 126 0.10 24.29 -27.94
C ARG A 126 -0.35 24.43 -26.49
N GLU A 127 -0.41 25.64 -25.96
CA GLU A 127 -0.86 25.95 -24.60
C GLU A 127 -2.33 25.60 -24.41
N LEU A 128 -3.20 25.96 -25.37
CA LEU A 128 -4.62 25.58 -25.36
C LEU A 128 -4.79 24.04 -25.38
N CYS A 129 -3.96 23.32 -26.18
CA CYS A 129 -3.97 21.88 -26.19
C CYS A 129 -3.50 21.27 -24.83
N SER A 130 -2.53 21.87 -24.15
CA SER A 130 -2.10 21.42 -22.81
C SER A 130 -3.23 21.59 -21.81
N VAL A 131 -3.91 22.74 -21.79
CA VAL A 131 -5.08 22.96 -20.92
C VAL A 131 -6.18 21.93 -21.21
N GLN A 132 -6.52 21.72 -22.51
CA GLN A 132 -7.53 20.73 -22.92
C GLN A 132 -7.16 19.31 -22.49
N ARG A 133 -5.90 18.89 -22.70
CA ARG A 133 -5.40 17.55 -22.32
C ARG A 133 -5.51 17.34 -20.82
N THR A 134 -5.05 18.31 -20.04
CA THR A 134 -5.12 18.28 -18.57
C THR A 134 -6.56 18.17 -18.09
N LEU A 135 -7.49 18.99 -18.61
CA LEU A 135 -8.90 18.92 -18.21
C LEU A 135 -9.58 17.59 -18.60
N ARG A 136 -9.24 17.01 -19.75
CA ARG A 136 -9.71 15.66 -20.13
C ARG A 136 -9.15 14.57 -19.24
N ALA A 137 -7.86 14.63 -18.91
CA ALA A 137 -7.23 13.68 -18.03
C ALA A 137 -7.80 13.77 -16.59
N ILE A 138 -8.07 14.96 -16.09
CA ILE A 138 -8.74 15.17 -14.79
C ILE A 138 -10.15 14.56 -14.81
N ARG A 139 -10.89 14.74 -15.90
CA ARG A 139 -12.22 14.13 -16.04
C ARG A 139 -12.16 12.61 -16.03
N ALA A 140 -11.24 12.03 -16.78
CA ALA A 140 -11.02 10.57 -16.81
C ALA A 140 -10.62 10.04 -15.43
N LEU A 141 -9.78 10.78 -14.67
CA LEU A 141 -9.41 10.45 -13.30
C LEU A 141 -10.64 10.47 -12.36
N LEU A 142 -11.53 11.44 -12.51
CA LEU A 142 -12.77 11.51 -11.73
C LEU A 142 -13.71 10.34 -12.07
N GLU A 143 -13.83 9.99 -13.35
CA GLU A 143 -14.60 8.82 -13.80
C GLU A 143 -14.05 7.52 -13.23
N GLN A 144 -12.74 7.35 -13.12
CA GLN A 144 -12.11 6.21 -12.44
C GLN A 144 -12.44 6.16 -10.94
N LEU A 145 -12.54 7.32 -10.28
CA LEU A 145 -12.87 7.41 -8.86
C LEU A 145 -14.37 7.19 -8.59
N GLU A 146 -15.23 7.54 -9.54
CA GLU A 146 -16.70 7.49 -9.36
C GLU A 146 -17.33 6.18 -9.86
N ASP A 147 -16.58 5.31 -10.57
CA ASP A 147 -17.07 4.05 -11.15
C ASP A 147 -18.28 4.26 -12.11
N ILE A 148 -18.38 5.48 -12.71
CA ILE A 148 -19.48 5.85 -13.60
C ILE A 148 -18.97 5.77 -15.04
N SER A 149 -19.26 4.66 -15.70
CA SER A 149 -19.15 4.50 -17.15
C SER A 149 -20.22 5.33 -17.87
N ALA A 150 -19.98 6.58 -18.11
CA ALA A 150 -20.76 7.39 -19.04
C ALA A 150 -19.85 7.75 -20.24
N GLN A 151 -19.95 6.92 -21.25
CA GLN A 151 -19.47 7.29 -22.59
C GLN A 151 -20.26 8.50 -23.08
N ASN A 152 -19.64 9.66 -23.07
CA ASN A 152 -20.07 10.82 -23.84
C ASN A 152 -18.90 11.26 -24.71
N ASP A 153 -19.00 10.86 -25.95
CA ASP A 153 -18.13 11.26 -27.06
C ASP A 153 -18.33 12.76 -27.37
N LEU A 154 -17.43 13.60 -26.90
CA LEU A 154 -17.39 15.04 -27.18
C LEU A 154 -16.23 15.36 -28.13
N SER A 155 -16.24 14.75 -29.32
CA SER A 155 -15.47 15.26 -30.46
C SER A 155 -16.24 16.40 -31.14
N LYS A 156 -16.31 17.59 -30.54
CA LYS A 156 -16.80 18.77 -31.23
C LYS A 156 -15.67 19.39 -32.06
N ARG A 157 -15.94 19.56 -33.38
CA ARG A 157 -15.09 20.32 -34.29
C ARG A 157 -15.00 21.76 -33.82
N ALA A 158 -13.84 22.42 -34.00
CA ALA A 158 -13.55 23.72 -33.42
C ALA A 158 -14.49 24.83 -33.91
N SER A 159 -14.89 24.81 -35.21
CA SER A 159 -15.86 25.75 -35.81
C SER A 159 -16.29 25.17 -37.18
N GLU A 160 -17.57 25.32 -37.50
CA GLU A 160 -18.08 24.90 -38.83
C GLU A 160 -17.58 25.88 -39.93
N GLU A 161 -17.44 27.14 -39.59
CA GLU A 161 -16.94 28.17 -40.52
C GLU A 161 -15.49 27.92 -40.95
N LEU A 162 -14.63 27.55 -40.00
CA LEU A 162 -13.23 27.19 -40.28
C LEU A 162 -13.15 25.96 -41.22
N GLU A 163 -14.03 24.99 -41.03
CA GLU A 163 -14.07 23.79 -41.88
C GLU A 163 -14.52 24.15 -43.32
N ILE A 164 -15.54 25.00 -43.45
CA ILE A 164 -16.01 25.48 -44.74
C ILE A 164 -14.87 26.20 -45.48
N ILE A 165 -14.20 27.14 -44.82
CA ILE A 165 -13.07 27.90 -45.41
C ILE A 165 -11.96 26.93 -45.86
N ARG A 166 -11.64 25.92 -45.06
CA ARG A 166 -10.62 24.92 -45.41
C ARG A 166 -11.03 24.04 -46.59
N LEU A 167 -12.30 23.65 -46.66
CA LEU A 167 -12.82 22.89 -47.81
C LEU A 167 -12.82 23.72 -49.11
N GLU A 168 -13.26 24.99 -49.06
CA GLU A 168 -13.20 25.90 -50.20
C GLU A 168 -11.76 26.15 -50.64
N ARG A 169 -10.84 26.38 -49.70
CA ARG A 169 -9.42 26.55 -49.97
C ARG A 169 -8.79 25.32 -50.64
N LYS A 170 -9.13 24.12 -50.14
CA LYS A 170 -8.69 22.86 -50.75
C LYS A 170 -9.18 22.72 -52.21
N GLY A 171 -10.47 22.96 -52.45
CA GLY A 171 -11.05 22.95 -53.79
C GLY A 171 -10.42 23.95 -54.73
N ASN A 172 -10.22 25.20 -54.25
CA ASN A 172 -9.53 26.23 -55.05
C ASN A 172 -8.06 25.83 -55.36
N MET A 173 -7.34 25.22 -54.42
CA MET A 173 -5.96 24.77 -54.65
C MET A 173 -5.88 23.63 -55.66
N GLU A 174 -6.80 22.67 -55.63
CA GLU A 174 -6.90 21.58 -56.60
C GLU A 174 -7.17 22.11 -58.02
N ASN A 175 -8.07 23.09 -58.14
CA ASN A 175 -8.36 23.78 -59.41
C ASN A 175 -7.16 24.55 -59.92
N LEU A 176 -6.49 25.31 -59.03
CA LEU A 176 -5.30 26.07 -59.34
C LEU A 176 -4.14 25.17 -59.82
N GLU A 177 -3.87 24.06 -59.09
CA GLU A 177 -2.85 23.09 -59.51
C GLU A 177 -3.17 22.45 -60.87
N SER A 178 -4.44 22.08 -61.08
CA SER A 178 -4.87 21.49 -62.35
C SER A 178 -4.64 22.44 -63.50
N THR A 179 -5.07 23.70 -63.35
CA THR A 179 -4.89 24.77 -64.34
C THR A 179 -3.39 25.01 -64.63
N LEU A 180 -2.58 25.12 -63.61
CA LEU A 180 -1.14 25.36 -63.77
C LEU A 180 -0.40 24.15 -64.35
N LYS A 181 -0.78 22.92 -64.06
CA LYS A 181 -0.24 21.70 -64.66
C LYS A 181 -0.53 21.69 -66.18
N GLN A 182 -1.76 22.03 -66.57
CA GLN A 182 -2.14 22.14 -67.96
C GLN A 182 -1.35 23.26 -68.72
N VAL A 183 -1.21 24.43 -68.09
CA VAL A 183 -0.45 25.53 -68.71
C VAL A 183 1.05 25.17 -68.80
N SER A 184 1.62 24.54 -67.71
CA SER A 184 3.02 24.13 -67.70
C SER A 184 3.31 23.06 -68.76
N ALA A 185 2.38 22.12 -69.02
CA ALA A 185 2.50 21.10 -70.06
C ALA A 185 2.44 21.76 -71.49
N ARG A 186 1.59 22.77 -71.73
CA ARG A 186 1.55 23.55 -72.99
C ARG A 186 2.87 24.29 -73.23
N ILE A 187 3.45 24.92 -72.21
CA ILE A 187 4.76 25.62 -72.24
C ILE A 187 5.85 24.60 -72.57
N PHE A 188 5.87 23.45 -72.02
CA PHE A 188 6.83 22.39 -72.23
C PHE A 188 6.72 21.89 -73.68
N GLN A 189 5.53 21.58 -74.18
CA GLN A 189 5.28 21.15 -75.61
C GLN A 189 5.71 22.21 -76.62
N ALA A 190 5.58 23.50 -76.27
CA ALA A 190 6.04 24.62 -77.10
C ALA A 190 7.57 24.94 -76.93
N GLY A 191 8.32 24.11 -76.25
CA GLY A 191 9.77 24.32 -76.05
C GLY A 191 10.14 25.47 -75.13
N GLY A 192 9.20 25.90 -74.30
CA GLY A 192 9.40 27.04 -73.35
C GLY A 192 10.16 26.72 -72.10
N ILE A 193 10.30 25.42 -71.74
CA ILE A 193 11.06 24.91 -70.62
C ILE A 193 11.47 23.44 -70.85
N ASP A 194 12.48 22.92 -70.16
CA ASP A 194 12.99 21.57 -70.35
C ASP A 194 12.13 20.49 -69.71
N ARG A 195 11.39 20.86 -68.65
CA ARG A 195 10.41 19.99 -67.95
C ARG A 195 9.30 20.85 -67.37
N PRO A 196 8.08 20.34 -67.29
CA PRO A 196 6.97 21.04 -66.66
C PRO A 196 7.33 21.35 -65.20
N LEU A 197 7.21 22.62 -64.79
CA LEU A 197 7.50 23.01 -63.42
C LEU A 197 6.44 24.02 -62.95
N VAL A 198 5.69 23.60 -61.93
CA VAL A 198 4.80 24.43 -61.15
C VAL A 198 5.44 24.65 -59.80
N THR A 199 5.49 25.86 -59.30
CA THR A 199 6.13 26.23 -58.03
C THR A 199 5.41 27.39 -57.39
N LYS A 200 5.68 27.65 -56.09
CA LYS A 200 5.15 28.81 -55.36
C LYS A 200 6.24 29.88 -55.21
N ARG A 201 5.89 31.12 -55.61
CA ARG A 201 6.74 32.30 -55.43
C ARG A 201 5.90 33.44 -54.89
N ARG A 202 6.42 34.17 -53.87
CA ARG A 202 5.72 35.31 -53.24
C ARG A 202 4.26 34.95 -52.84
N SER A 203 4.10 33.75 -52.24
CA SER A 203 2.77 33.21 -51.85
C SER A 203 1.78 32.95 -52.96
N ARG A 204 2.17 33.00 -54.24
CA ARG A 204 1.35 32.71 -55.42
C ARG A 204 1.90 31.51 -56.18
N MET A 205 1.04 30.69 -56.71
CA MET A 205 1.43 29.56 -57.55
C MET A 205 1.74 30.05 -58.96
N CYS A 206 2.81 29.53 -59.55
CA CYS A 206 3.28 29.97 -60.85
C CYS A 206 3.94 28.85 -61.63
N VAL A 207 4.13 29.10 -62.95
CA VAL A 207 4.87 28.22 -63.87
C VAL A 207 6.22 28.81 -64.22
N ALA A 208 7.17 27.96 -64.47
CA ALA A 208 8.50 28.38 -64.91
C ALA A 208 8.54 28.43 -66.44
N ILE A 209 9.17 29.44 -67.00
CA ILE A 209 9.35 29.64 -68.45
C ILE A 209 10.76 30.28 -68.71
N ARG A 210 11.39 29.90 -69.81
CA ARG A 210 12.67 30.56 -70.25
C ARG A 210 12.43 32.03 -70.58
N ALA A 211 13.34 32.91 -70.14
CA ALA A 211 13.24 34.34 -70.33
C ALA A 211 13.04 34.75 -71.80
N ASN A 212 13.71 34.09 -72.76
CA ASN A 212 13.60 34.30 -74.19
C ASN A 212 12.30 33.79 -74.83
N ARG A 213 11.48 33.05 -74.11
CA ARG A 213 10.20 32.49 -74.56
C ARG A 213 8.97 33.06 -73.82
N ARG A 214 9.10 34.21 -73.19
CA ARG A 214 8.01 34.89 -72.49
C ARG A 214 6.75 35.08 -73.30
N SER A 215 6.84 35.23 -74.63
CA SER A 215 5.73 35.39 -75.52
C SER A 215 4.77 34.17 -75.61
N LEU A 216 5.22 33.00 -75.08
CA LEU A 216 4.34 31.81 -75.00
C LEU A 216 3.27 31.93 -73.91
N LEU A 217 3.39 32.89 -72.98
CA LEU A 217 2.41 33.15 -71.92
C LEU A 217 1.93 34.64 -71.99
N PRO A 218 1.09 34.99 -72.96
CA PRO A 218 0.62 36.35 -73.13
C PRO A 218 -0.30 36.76 -71.99
N GLY A 219 -0.06 37.94 -71.44
CA GLY A 219 -0.80 38.44 -70.27
C GLY A 219 -0.41 37.85 -68.92
N GLY A 220 0.60 36.95 -68.89
CA GLY A 220 1.12 36.43 -67.58
C GLY A 220 1.97 37.47 -66.87
N VAL A 221 1.92 37.44 -65.54
CA VAL A 221 2.65 38.34 -64.63
C VAL A 221 3.94 37.62 -64.16
N VAL A 222 5.09 38.30 -64.26
CA VAL A 222 6.36 37.81 -63.76
C VAL A 222 6.38 38.05 -62.25
N LEU A 223 6.43 36.98 -61.49
CA LEU A 223 6.50 37.04 -60.04
C LEU A 223 7.98 37.06 -59.52
N ASP A 224 8.85 36.32 -60.19
CA ASP A 224 10.22 36.14 -59.79
C ASP A 224 11.11 35.71 -60.96
N THR A 225 12.44 35.84 -60.82
CA THR A 225 13.42 35.38 -61.77
C THR A 225 14.43 34.46 -61.12
N SER A 226 14.93 33.47 -61.89
CA SER A 226 16.01 32.64 -61.39
C SER A 226 17.27 33.45 -61.14
N SER A 227 18.16 33.00 -60.25
CA SER A 227 19.44 33.64 -59.91
C SER A 227 20.35 33.91 -61.16
N SER A 228 20.19 33.10 -62.20
CA SER A 228 20.89 33.26 -63.49
C SER A 228 20.13 34.17 -64.46
N GLY A 229 18.92 34.66 -64.18
CA GLY A 229 18.11 35.46 -65.07
C GLY A 229 17.52 34.66 -66.26
N ALA A 230 17.87 33.41 -66.46
CA ALA A 230 17.48 32.57 -67.58
C ALA A 230 16.05 32.06 -67.56
N THR A 231 15.40 32.05 -66.40
CA THR A 231 14.04 31.50 -66.15
C THR A 231 13.19 32.50 -65.39
N TYR A 232 12.01 32.80 -65.95
CA TYR A 232 10.97 33.57 -65.25
C TYR A 232 9.98 32.66 -64.60
N PHE A 233 9.59 33.01 -63.39
CA PHE A 233 8.47 32.39 -62.69
C PHE A 233 7.26 33.33 -62.93
N MET A 234 6.34 32.86 -63.77
CA MET A 234 5.22 33.67 -64.22
C MET A 234 3.88 33.08 -63.71
N GLU A 235 2.99 33.96 -63.31
CA GLU A 235 1.60 33.64 -63.03
C GLU A 235 0.81 33.75 -64.34
N PRO A 236 0.21 32.66 -64.84
CA PRO A 236 -0.63 32.69 -66.00
C PRO A 236 -1.90 33.55 -65.82
N ARG A 237 -2.43 34.11 -66.82
CA ARG A 237 -3.67 34.93 -66.77
C ARG A 237 -4.84 34.09 -66.22
N GLU A 238 -4.93 32.82 -66.60
CA GLU A 238 -5.94 31.87 -66.17
C GLU A 238 -5.84 31.55 -64.66
N ALA A 239 -4.67 31.72 -64.02
CA ALA A 239 -4.43 31.45 -62.64
C ALA A 239 -4.55 32.66 -61.73
N ILE A 240 -4.62 33.90 -62.26
CA ILE A 240 -4.62 35.13 -61.47
C ILE A 240 -5.77 35.14 -60.45
N GLU A 241 -7.00 34.83 -60.94
CA GLU A 241 -8.18 34.93 -60.07
C GLU A 241 -8.14 33.79 -58.99
N LEU A 242 -7.75 32.59 -59.36
CA LEU A 242 -7.60 31.48 -58.43
C LEU A 242 -6.51 31.75 -57.36
N ASN A 243 -5.40 32.39 -57.77
CA ASN A 243 -4.38 32.80 -56.80
C ASN A 243 -4.87 33.92 -55.90
N ASN A 244 -5.66 34.89 -56.44
CA ASN A 244 -6.29 35.93 -55.63
C ASN A 244 -7.25 35.32 -54.62
N GLN A 245 -8.06 34.36 -55.03
CA GLN A 245 -8.98 33.62 -54.17
C GLN A 245 -8.22 32.84 -53.10
N GLU A 246 -7.11 32.17 -53.45
CA GLU A 246 -6.25 31.48 -52.48
C GLU A 246 -5.72 32.41 -51.37
N VAL A 247 -5.26 33.61 -51.76
CA VAL A 247 -4.79 34.61 -50.78
C VAL A 247 -5.93 35.13 -49.90
N ARG A 248 -7.14 35.30 -50.46
CA ARG A 248 -8.32 35.73 -49.65
C ARG A 248 -8.69 34.63 -48.67
N LEU A 249 -8.83 33.38 -49.11
CA LEU A 249 -9.17 32.21 -48.30
C LEU A 249 -8.11 31.97 -47.21
N MET A 250 -6.83 32.09 -47.54
CA MET A 250 -5.74 31.97 -46.57
C MET A 250 -5.82 33.04 -45.47
N ASN A 251 -6.16 34.29 -45.84
CA ASN A 251 -6.34 35.34 -44.86
C ASN A 251 -7.60 35.12 -43.98
N SER A 252 -8.69 34.68 -44.61
CA SER A 252 -9.92 34.34 -43.87
C SER A 252 -9.70 33.20 -42.90
N GLU A 253 -9.00 32.14 -43.30
CA GLU A 253 -8.64 31.04 -42.41
C GLU A 253 -7.83 31.52 -41.23
N ARG A 254 -6.82 32.40 -41.48
CA ARG A 254 -5.98 32.93 -40.40
C ARG A 254 -6.76 33.81 -39.41
N LEU A 255 -7.69 34.62 -39.94
CA LEU A 255 -8.52 35.47 -39.06
C LEU A 255 -9.46 34.65 -38.21
N GLU A 256 -10.06 33.59 -38.77
CA GLU A 256 -10.93 32.70 -38.03
C GLU A 256 -10.15 31.89 -36.96
N GLU A 257 -8.96 31.39 -37.32
CA GLU A 257 -8.07 30.76 -36.34
C GLU A 257 -7.70 31.68 -35.17
N GLN A 258 -7.41 32.97 -35.50
CA GLN A 258 -7.12 33.97 -34.44
C GLN A 258 -8.35 34.29 -33.60
N ALA A 259 -9.55 34.37 -34.20
CA ALA A 259 -10.78 34.57 -33.46
C ALA A 259 -11.08 33.40 -32.49
N ILE A 260 -10.93 32.17 -32.93
CA ILE A 260 -11.10 30.94 -32.11
C ILE A 260 -10.08 30.93 -30.96
N MET A 261 -8.81 31.23 -31.25
CA MET A 261 -7.77 31.26 -30.20
C MET A 261 -8.05 32.36 -29.18
N SER A 262 -8.50 33.53 -29.60
CA SER A 262 -8.88 34.61 -28.71
C SER A 262 -10.07 34.23 -27.81
N LEU A 263 -11.10 33.60 -28.37
CA LEU A 263 -12.26 33.12 -27.64
C LEU A 263 -11.86 32.09 -26.57
N LEU A 264 -11.08 31.05 -26.96
CA LEU A 264 -10.61 30.01 -26.04
C LEU A 264 -9.70 30.58 -24.95
N THR A 265 -8.86 31.54 -25.27
CA THR A 265 -8.04 32.23 -24.27
C THR A 265 -8.93 32.98 -23.25
N ALA A 266 -9.94 33.71 -23.72
CA ALA A 266 -10.86 34.39 -22.84
C ALA A 266 -11.66 33.43 -21.94
N GLU A 267 -12.13 32.31 -22.46
CA GLU A 267 -12.80 31.25 -21.67
C GLU A 267 -11.86 30.64 -20.64
N THR A 268 -10.59 30.40 -21.01
CA THR A 268 -9.57 29.92 -20.08
C THR A 268 -9.33 30.92 -18.94
N ALA A 269 -9.20 32.22 -19.26
CA ALA A 269 -9.06 33.27 -18.26
C ALA A 269 -10.28 33.39 -17.34
N GLN A 270 -11.49 33.31 -17.88
CA GLN A 270 -12.73 33.33 -17.09
C GLN A 270 -12.84 32.13 -16.16
N SER A 271 -12.31 30.98 -16.54
CA SER A 271 -12.34 29.75 -15.77
C SER A 271 -11.15 29.57 -14.80
N GLU A 272 -10.33 30.61 -14.60
CA GLU A 272 -9.11 30.55 -13.76
C GLU A 272 -9.35 29.87 -12.41
N ARG A 273 -10.37 30.36 -11.67
CA ARG A 273 -10.65 29.84 -10.32
C ARG A 273 -11.02 28.36 -10.31
N GLN A 274 -11.79 27.92 -11.31
CA GLN A 274 -12.22 26.53 -11.44
C GLN A 274 -11.03 25.62 -11.81
N ILE A 275 -10.19 26.07 -12.76
CA ILE A 275 -9.02 25.31 -13.18
C ILE A 275 -8.03 25.19 -12.01
N LYS A 276 -7.71 26.28 -11.32
CA LYS A 276 -6.84 26.25 -10.14
C LYS A 276 -7.40 25.35 -9.05
N TYR A 277 -8.71 25.42 -8.78
CA TYR A 277 -9.37 24.52 -7.83
C TYR A 277 -9.24 23.03 -8.22
N LEU A 278 -9.43 22.71 -9.49
CA LEU A 278 -9.26 21.34 -9.99
C LEU A 278 -7.81 20.85 -9.84
N LEU A 279 -6.84 21.68 -10.17
CA LEU A 279 -5.42 21.37 -9.99
C LEU A 279 -5.07 21.12 -8.52
N ASP A 280 -5.60 21.91 -7.60
CA ASP A 280 -5.43 21.72 -6.15
C ASP A 280 -6.04 20.38 -5.69
N ARG A 281 -7.23 20.01 -6.20
CA ARG A 281 -7.84 18.71 -5.88
C ARG A 281 -7.04 17.54 -6.45
N VAL A 282 -6.52 17.65 -7.66
CA VAL A 282 -5.62 16.64 -8.25
C VAL A 282 -4.35 16.49 -7.42
N LEU A 283 -3.78 17.61 -6.98
CA LEU A 283 -2.60 17.59 -6.10
C LEU A 283 -2.91 16.87 -4.77
N GLU A 284 -4.06 17.11 -4.16
CA GLU A 284 -4.47 16.40 -2.93
C GLU A 284 -4.60 14.89 -3.16
N VAL A 285 -5.19 14.48 -4.27
CA VAL A 285 -5.34 13.06 -4.63
C VAL A 285 -3.97 12.43 -4.89
N ASP A 286 -3.12 13.06 -5.70
CA ASP A 286 -1.77 12.56 -5.99
C ASP A 286 -0.95 12.40 -4.70
N LEU A 287 -0.96 13.41 -3.82
CA LEU A 287 -0.28 13.31 -2.52
C LEU A 287 -0.87 12.22 -1.62
N ALA A 288 -2.19 11.97 -1.66
CA ALA A 288 -2.80 10.88 -0.91
C ALA A 288 -2.32 9.50 -1.41
N PHE A 289 -2.27 9.31 -2.72
CA PHE A 289 -1.73 8.08 -3.32
C PHE A 289 -0.22 7.94 -3.12
N ALA A 290 0.53 9.03 -3.19
CA ALA A 290 1.96 9.02 -2.85
C ALA A 290 2.20 8.58 -1.40
N ARG A 291 1.41 9.11 -0.43
CA ARG A 291 1.48 8.69 0.98
C ARG A 291 1.10 7.21 1.15
N ALA A 292 0.09 6.73 0.42
CA ALA A 292 -0.31 5.33 0.45
C ALA A 292 0.78 4.40 -0.12
N ALA A 293 1.40 4.77 -1.24
CA ALA A 293 2.51 4.04 -1.83
C ALA A 293 3.74 4.03 -0.92
N HIS A 294 4.06 5.18 -0.31
CA HIS A 294 5.12 5.30 0.69
C HIS A 294 4.84 4.42 1.92
N ALA A 295 3.59 4.39 2.40
CA ALA A 295 3.19 3.54 3.52
C ALA A 295 3.40 2.04 3.20
N ARG A 296 3.01 1.59 2.02
CA ARG A 296 3.26 0.20 1.58
C ARG A 296 4.76 -0.09 1.46
N TRP A 297 5.53 0.85 0.90
CA TRP A 297 6.98 0.69 0.72
C TRP A 297 7.74 0.55 2.05
N MET A 298 7.35 1.33 3.10
CA MET A 298 7.96 1.26 4.43
C MET A 298 7.33 0.21 5.34
N ASN A 299 6.30 -0.50 4.90
CA ASN A 299 5.45 -1.34 5.75
C ASN A 299 4.90 -0.55 6.95
N GLY A 300 4.41 0.66 6.67
CA GLY A 300 3.94 1.61 7.68
C GLY A 300 2.55 1.29 8.20
N VAL A 301 2.30 1.69 9.42
CA VAL A 301 1.02 1.52 10.14
C VAL A 301 0.38 2.90 10.39
N CYS A 302 -0.96 2.96 10.31
CA CYS A 302 -1.71 4.19 10.53
C CYS A 302 -1.60 4.65 12.00
N PRO A 303 -1.09 5.86 12.27
CA PRO A 303 -1.05 6.40 13.62
C PRO A 303 -2.44 6.86 14.08
N ASN A 304 -2.67 6.83 15.39
CA ASN A 304 -3.91 7.23 16.02
C ASN A 304 -3.68 8.38 17.01
N PHE A 305 -4.43 9.48 16.86
CA PHE A 305 -4.34 10.59 17.82
C PHE A 305 -5.28 10.34 18.99
N ILE A 306 -4.74 10.41 20.20
CA ILE A 306 -5.50 10.30 21.44
C ILE A 306 -6.40 11.54 21.56
N ALA A 307 -7.72 11.33 21.68
CA ALA A 307 -8.68 12.42 21.87
C ALA A 307 -8.59 12.94 23.31
N GLU A 308 -8.57 14.27 23.48
CA GLU A 308 -8.70 14.91 24.80
C GLU A 308 -10.12 14.65 25.33
N GLY A 309 -10.24 14.01 26.49
CA GLY A 309 -11.53 13.80 27.17
C GLY A 309 -12.02 12.36 27.31
N TYR A 310 -11.36 11.37 26.74
CA TYR A 310 -11.62 9.96 27.09
C TYR A 310 -10.67 9.52 28.21
N GLU A 311 -10.91 10.04 29.38
CA GLU A 311 -10.36 9.51 30.65
C GLU A 311 -11.08 8.17 30.93
N ASN A 312 -10.66 7.11 30.25
CA ASN A 312 -10.99 5.77 30.73
C ASN A 312 -10.14 5.51 31.97
N LEU A 313 -10.82 5.31 33.07
CA LEU A 313 -10.36 5.06 34.43
C LEU A 313 -9.48 3.81 34.58
N GLU A 314 -8.60 3.50 33.68
CA GLU A 314 -7.58 2.48 33.89
C GLU A 314 -6.28 3.17 34.27
N ASN A 315 -5.84 2.94 35.52
CA ASN A 315 -4.65 3.53 36.17
C ASN A 315 -3.30 3.32 35.43
N ASN A 316 -3.27 2.86 34.17
CA ASN A 316 -2.08 2.58 33.36
C ASN A 316 -2.18 3.09 31.91
N ALA A 317 -2.96 4.14 31.64
CA ALA A 317 -3.05 4.69 30.29
C ALA A 317 -1.71 5.35 29.88
N LEU A 318 -1.18 4.98 28.71
CA LEU A 318 -0.01 5.61 28.11
C LEU A 318 -0.46 6.84 27.30
N SER A 319 0.28 7.95 27.42
CA SER A 319 0.08 9.14 26.56
C SER A 319 0.76 8.96 25.20
N VAL A 320 1.89 8.25 25.16
CA VAL A 320 2.57 7.84 23.94
C VAL A 320 2.81 6.34 24.01
N ASP A 321 2.36 5.62 22.99
CA ASP A 321 2.46 4.17 22.88
C ASP A 321 2.82 3.80 21.44
N ILE A 322 4.09 3.58 21.19
CA ILE A 322 4.65 3.26 19.87
C ILE A 322 5.61 2.11 20.05
N ASP A 323 5.27 0.96 19.51
CA ASP A 323 6.13 -0.23 19.51
C ASP A 323 6.90 -0.34 18.19
N GLY A 324 8.18 -0.62 18.32
CA GLY A 324 9.04 -1.00 17.21
C GLY A 324 9.23 0.05 16.11
N ILE A 325 9.17 1.36 16.45
CA ILE A 325 9.34 2.40 15.43
C ILE A 325 10.77 2.45 14.92
N LYS A 326 10.92 2.50 13.61
CA LYS A 326 12.21 2.66 12.92
C LYS A 326 12.38 4.09 12.42
N HIS A 327 13.62 4.59 12.47
CA HIS A 327 13.91 5.92 11.93
C HIS A 327 13.69 5.93 10.40
N PRO A 328 12.80 6.76 9.84
CA PRO A 328 12.38 6.67 8.44
C PRO A 328 13.53 6.85 7.45
N LEU A 329 14.46 7.77 7.71
CA LEU A 329 15.59 8.02 6.82
C LEU A 329 16.65 6.90 6.86
N LEU A 330 16.88 6.30 8.02
CA LEU A 330 17.78 5.15 8.14
C LEU A 330 17.16 3.90 7.48
N LEU A 331 15.86 3.74 7.60
CA LEU A 331 15.14 2.65 6.95
C LEU A 331 15.22 2.76 5.41
N GLU A 332 15.05 3.96 4.86
CA GLU A 332 15.22 4.22 3.42
C GLU A 332 16.57 3.76 2.91
N SER A 333 17.64 4.15 3.60
CA SER A 333 19.02 3.81 3.18
C SER A 333 19.22 2.29 3.09
N SER A 334 18.59 1.54 4.00
CA SER A 334 18.63 0.07 4.03
C SER A 334 17.76 -0.55 2.94
N LEU A 335 16.54 -0.04 2.72
CA LEU A 335 15.63 -0.52 1.68
C LEU A 335 16.16 -0.27 0.26
N ARG A 336 16.78 0.88 0.01
CA ARG A 336 17.41 1.17 -1.30
C ARG A 336 18.56 0.20 -1.60
N LYS A 337 19.47 -0.02 -0.65
CA LYS A 337 20.57 -0.99 -0.78
C LYS A 337 20.06 -2.39 -1.07
N PHE A 338 18.98 -2.82 -0.40
CA PHE A 338 18.35 -4.11 -0.62
C PHE A 338 17.74 -4.24 -2.02
N SER A 339 17.06 -3.20 -2.51
CA SER A 339 16.47 -3.15 -3.85
C SER A 339 17.55 -3.21 -4.95
N ASP A 340 18.66 -2.50 -4.78
CA ASP A 340 19.75 -2.47 -5.77
C ASP A 340 20.49 -3.82 -5.83
N PHE A 341 20.62 -4.50 -4.69
CA PHE A 341 21.18 -5.84 -4.63
C PHE A 341 20.29 -6.86 -5.37
N ASN A 342 18.98 -6.82 -5.18
CA ASN A 342 18.04 -7.71 -5.86
C ASN A 342 18.00 -7.47 -7.38
N LYS A 343 18.15 -6.22 -7.84
CA LYS A 343 18.27 -5.91 -9.27
C LYS A 343 19.57 -6.42 -9.88
N SER A 344 20.69 -6.36 -9.16
CA SER A 344 21.97 -6.87 -9.62
C SER A 344 22.05 -8.41 -9.61
N SER A 345 21.33 -9.07 -8.70
CA SER A 345 21.26 -10.54 -8.67
C SER A 345 20.35 -11.13 -9.75
N SER A 346 19.29 -10.43 -10.17
CA SER A 346 18.40 -10.87 -11.26
C SER A 346 19.03 -10.73 -12.65
N SER A 347 20.09 -9.93 -12.82
CA SER A 347 20.82 -9.79 -14.08
C SER A 347 21.95 -10.83 -14.27
N LEU A 348 22.24 -11.66 -13.26
CA LEU A 348 23.33 -12.64 -13.28
C LEU A 348 22.86 -14.11 -13.37
N SER A 349 21.56 -14.37 -13.52
CA SER A 349 21.00 -15.72 -13.63
C SER A 349 20.71 -16.15 -15.06
N SER A 350 21.73 -16.14 -15.91
CA SER A 350 21.82 -17.01 -17.06
C SER A 350 23.22 -17.64 -17.09
N ASP A 351 23.38 -18.72 -16.41
CA ASP A 351 24.36 -19.78 -16.48
C ASP A 351 24.90 -20.16 -15.11
N GLN A 352 24.66 -21.46 -14.81
CA GLN A 352 25.23 -22.32 -13.79
C GLN A 352 24.38 -22.64 -12.56
N GLU A 353 23.73 -23.80 -12.70
CA GLU A 353 23.39 -24.72 -11.60
C GLU A 353 24.64 -25.08 -10.78
N SER A 354 24.69 -24.65 -9.55
CA SER A 354 25.41 -25.35 -8.49
C SER A 354 24.87 -24.93 -7.13
N GLY A 355 24.43 -25.97 -6.40
CA GLY A 355 23.57 -25.89 -5.21
C GLY A 355 24.20 -25.26 -3.96
N ILE A 356 23.25 -24.93 -3.12
CA ILE A 356 23.30 -24.96 -1.65
C ILE A 356 24.54 -24.35 -1.00
N THR A 357 24.55 -23.00 -0.83
CA THR A 357 25.26 -22.35 0.30
C THR A 357 24.92 -20.85 0.47
N ASN A 358 24.00 -20.24 -0.27
CA ASN A 358 23.85 -18.76 -0.28
C ASN A 358 22.88 -18.14 0.75
N SER A 359 22.18 -18.93 1.58
CA SER A 359 21.24 -18.33 2.55
C SER A 359 21.92 -17.76 3.82
N ARG A 360 23.19 -18.09 4.09
CA ARG A 360 23.92 -17.57 5.27
C ARG A 360 24.76 -16.32 5.01
N ILE A 361 25.07 -16.00 3.75
CA ILE A 361 25.88 -14.82 3.39
C ILE A 361 25.01 -13.56 3.27
N VAL A 362 23.70 -13.70 3.01
CA VAL A 362 22.78 -12.57 2.79
C VAL A 362 22.37 -11.90 4.10
N SER A 363 22.33 -12.59 5.23
CA SER A 363 21.91 -12.00 6.51
C SER A 363 22.96 -11.14 7.20
N GLY A 364 24.21 -11.16 6.75
CA GLY A 364 25.30 -10.33 7.32
C GLY A 364 25.60 -9.02 6.59
N ALA A 365 25.04 -8.81 5.38
CA ALA A 365 25.41 -7.68 4.54
C ALA A 365 24.47 -6.45 4.67
N PHE A 366 23.27 -6.59 5.22
CA PHE A 366 22.30 -5.49 5.33
C PHE A 366 21.86 -5.31 6.79
N SER A 367 22.27 -4.19 7.38
CA SER A 367 21.82 -3.79 8.72
C SER A 367 20.61 -2.87 8.56
N PHE A 368 19.42 -3.33 8.98
CA PHE A 368 18.26 -2.47 9.15
C PHE A 368 18.36 -1.68 10.45
N PRO A 369 17.75 -0.47 10.54
CA PRO A 369 17.72 0.28 11.80
C PRO A 369 17.01 -0.54 12.88
N VAL A 370 17.58 -0.51 14.07
CA VAL A 370 17.00 -1.19 15.24
C VAL A 370 15.67 -0.51 15.57
N PRO A 371 14.59 -1.28 15.76
CA PRO A 371 13.31 -0.73 16.20
C PRO A 371 13.39 -0.23 17.62
N VAL A 372 12.67 0.86 17.90
CA VAL A 372 12.67 1.53 19.23
C VAL A 372 11.24 1.60 19.76
N ASP A 373 11.06 1.24 21.04
CA ASP A 373 9.77 1.33 21.73
C ASP A 373 9.71 2.65 22.51
N ILE A 374 8.65 3.45 22.28
CA ILE A 374 8.41 4.71 22.96
C ILE A 374 7.12 4.60 23.76
N LYS A 375 7.24 4.45 25.11
CA LYS A 375 6.13 4.24 26.04
C LYS A 375 6.16 5.28 27.15
N ILE A 376 5.30 6.28 27.08
CA ILE A 376 5.27 7.41 28.03
C ILE A 376 3.93 7.41 28.75
N GLY A 377 3.96 7.43 30.08
CA GLY A 377 2.76 7.48 30.93
C GLY A 377 1.95 8.77 30.76
N HIS A 378 0.65 8.71 31.05
CA HIS A 378 -0.26 9.82 30.81
C HIS A 378 0.08 11.09 31.64
N GLU A 379 0.60 10.91 32.85
CA GLU A 379 0.98 12.03 33.75
C GLU A 379 2.32 12.67 33.36
N VAL A 380 3.12 11.98 32.56
CA VAL A 380 4.49 12.40 32.24
C VAL A 380 4.46 13.59 31.27
N LYS A 381 5.14 14.66 31.66
CA LYS A 381 5.32 15.88 30.87
C LYS A 381 6.77 16.04 30.37
N VAL A 382 7.73 15.50 31.10
CA VAL A 382 9.14 15.61 30.74
C VAL A 382 9.82 14.25 30.84
N VAL A 383 10.44 13.83 29.76
CA VAL A 383 11.28 12.62 29.69
C VAL A 383 12.74 13.03 29.65
N VAL A 384 13.55 12.49 30.54
CA VAL A 384 15.01 12.71 30.58
C VAL A 384 15.72 11.43 30.14
N ILE A 385 16.34 11.47 28.96
CA ILE A 385 17.07 10.33 28.39
C ILE A 385 18.55 10.48 28.71
N SER A 386 19.11 9.53 29.45
CA SER A 386 20.53 9.46 29.79
C SER A 386 21.22 8.32 29.05
N GLY A 387 22.56 8.30 29.06
CA GLY A 387 23.37 7.24 28.45
C GLY A 387 24.48 7.76 27.55
N PRO A 388 25.27 6.86 26.91
CA PRO A 388 26.38 7.25 26.03
C PRO A 388 25.87 7.91 24.73
N ASN A 389 26.69 8.76 24.09
CA ASN A 389 26.34 9.44 22.84
C ASN A 389 26.11 8.45 21.70
N THR A 390 26.88 7.37 21.66
CA THR A 390 26.76 6.31 20.67
C THR A 390 25.48 5.47 20.84
N GLY A 391 24.76 5.60 21.96
CA GLY A 391 23.56 4.83 22.25
C GLY A 391 22.33 5.13 21.38
N GLY A 392 22.33 6.22 20.61
CA GLY A 392 21.21 6.61 19.75
C GLY A 392 20.20 7.56 20.38
N LYS A 393 20.55 8.30 21.44
CA LYS A 393 19.69 9.30 22.11
C LYS A 393 19.06 10.27 21.12
N THR A 394 19.93 10.97 20.36
CA THR A 394 19.54 11.96 19.33
C THR A 394 18.68 11.33 18.24
N ALA A 395 19.03 10.12 17.77
CA ALA A 395 18.26 9.41 16.75
C ALA A 395 16.85 9.04 17.23
N SER A 396 16.71 8.54 18.45
CA SER A 396 15.40 8.21 19.06
C SER A 396 14.52 9.45 19.23
N MET A 397 15.10 10.57 19.64
CA MET A 397 14.40 11.84 19.78
C MET A 397 13.98 12.41 18.42
N LYS A 398 14.86 12.38 17.42
CA LYS A 398 14.51 12.73 16.01
C LYS A 398 13.40 11.84 15.47
N THR A 399 13.43 10.54 15.79
CA THR A 399 12.38 9.60 15.36
C THR A 399 11.00 10.00 15.89
N LEU A 400 10.89 10.39 17.17
CA LEU A 400 9.64 10.87 17.74
C LEU A 400 9.17 12.18 17.09
N GLY A 401 10.09 13.12 16.84
CA GLY A 401 9.79 14.38 16.16
C GLY A 401 9.28 14.14 14.73
N LEU A 402 9.95 13.26 13.97
CA LEU A 402 9.53 12.88 12.63
C LEU A 402 8.20 12.11 12.64
N ALA A 403 7.98 11.22 13.60
CA ALA A 403 6.70 10.52 13.76
C ALA A 403 5.54 11.50 13.93
N SER A 404 5.73 12.54 14.75
CA SER A 404 4.75 13.61 14.91
C SER A 404 4.49 14.36 13.60
N LEU A 405 5.52 14.79 12.88
CA LEU A 405 5.40 15.51 11.61
C LEU A 405 4.77 14.64 10.52
N MET A 406 5.19 13.38 10.37
CA MET A 406 4.62 12.44 9.42
C MET A 406 3.13 12.23 9.66
N SER A 407 2.73 12.05 10.92
CA SER A 407 1.31 11.89 11.29
C SER A 407 0.49 13.15 11.00
N LYS A 408 1.06 14.35 11.26
CA LYS A 408 0.44 15.64 10.89
C LYS A 408 0.25 15.77 9.38
N ALA A 409 1.15 15.21 8.59
CA ALA A 409 1.07 15.18 7.14
C ALA A 409 0.16 14.07 6.58
N GLY A 410 -0.44 13.25 7.42
CA GLY A 410 -1.25 12.10 7.01
C GLY A 410 -0.44 10.91 6.50
N MET A 411 0.83 10.80 6.88
CA MET A 411 1.71 9.68 6.53
C MET A 411 1.63 8.58 7.59
N TYR A 412 1.79 7.34 7.18
CA TYR A 412 1.91 6.18 8.05
C TYR A 412 3.31 6.11 8.66
N LEU A 413 3.44 5.46 9.80
CA LEU A 413 4.69 5.32 10.54
C LEU A 413 5.28 3.92 10.39
N PRO A 414 6.60 3.77 10.24
CA PRO A 414 7.28 2.47 10.19
C PRO A 414 7.39 1.86 11.61
N ALA A 415 6.26 1.46 12.17
CA ALA A 415 6.10 0.89 13.51
C ALA A 415 5.45 -0.51 13.43
N GLU A 416 5.54 -1.29 14.50
CA GLU A 416 5.01 -2.66 14.53
C GLU A 416 3.52 -2.72 14.91
N ASN A 417 3.07 -1.85 15.82
CA ASN A 417 1.68 -1.76 16.26
C ASN A 417 1.02 -0.44 15.83
N ASN A 418 -0.27 -0.28 16.06
CA ASN A 418 -0.98 0.98 15.84
C ASN A 418 -0.45 2.07 16.79
N PRO A 419 0.42 2.98 16.33
CA PRO A 419 1.01 3.99 17.18
C PRO A 419 -0.05 4.94 17.71
N ARG A 420 -0.02 5.23 19.02
CA ARG A 420 -0.94 6.14 19.69
C ARG A 420 -0.15 7.23 20.41
N PHE A 421 -0.47 8.49 20.14
CA PHE A 421 0.14 9.63 20.80
C PHE A 421 -0.74 10.89 20.66
N PRO A 422 -0.52 11.95 21.49
CA PRO A 422 -1.28 13.18 21.37
C PRO A 422 -0.93 13.94 20.09
N TRP A 423 -1.90 14.69 19.59
CA TRP A 423 -1.63 15.64 18.51
C TRP A 423 -0.89 16.86 19.06
N PHE A 424 0.24 17.22 18.45
CA PHE A 424 1.02 18.39 18.84
C PHE A 424 0.77 19.54 17.87
N ASP A 425 0.48 20.74 18.39
CA ASP A 425 0.30 21.94 17.56
C ASP A 425 1.65 22.39 16.96
N LEU A 426 2.68 22.48 17.79
CA LEU A 426 4.04 22.81 17.40
C LEU A 426 5.01 21.69 17.77
N VAL A 427 5.94 21.42 16.90
CA VAL A 427 7.13 20.61 17.19
C VAL A 427 8.32 21.55 17.18
N LEU A 428 9.00 21.67 18.31
CA LEU A 428 10.12 22.58 18.54
C LEU A 428 11.35 21.77 18.93
N ALA A 429 12.48 22.00 18.27
CA ALA A 429 13.68 21.22 18.50
C ALA A 429 14.92 22.08 18.62
N ASP A 430 15.78 21.74 19.59
CA ASP A 430 17.15 22.17 19.69
C ASP A 430 18.04 20.93 19.70
N ILE A 431 18.57 20.56 18.52
CA ILE A 431 19.31 19.32 18.29
C ILE A 431 20.52 19.64 17.41
N GLY A 432 21.71 19.20 17.82
CA GLY A 432 22.96 19.32 17.08
C GLY A 432 23.85 20.48 17.50
N ASP A 433 25.12 20.44 17.09
CA ASP A 433 26.14 21.45 17.40
C ASP A 433 25.98 22.69 16.49
N HIS A 434 25.47 23.77 17.05
CA HIS A 434 25.41 25.06 16.37
C HIS A 434 26.76 25.79 16.43
N GLN A 435 27.78 25.26 15.77
CA GLN A 435 29.02 25.99 15.50
C GLN A 435 28.83 26.86 14.24
N SER A 436 28.12 27.95 14.36
CA SER A 436 28.08 28.96 13.30
C SER A 436 29.26 29.92 13.48
N LEU A 437 30.28 29.75 12.65
CA LEU A 437 31.38 30.68 12.54
C LEU A 437 30.93 32.11 12.20
N GLU A 438 29.78 32.26 11.58
CA GLU A 438 29.21 33.57 11.18
C GLU A 438 28.60 34.35 12.36
N GLN A 439 28.17 33.70 13.43
CA GLN A 439 27.50 34.36 14.56
C GLN A 439 28.39 34.56 15.79
N SER A 440 29.64 34.12 15.79
CA SER A 440 30.60 34.28 16.88
C SER A 440 30.10 33.84 18.28
N LEU A 441 29.04 33.06 18.32
CA LEU A 441 28.46 32.53 19.54
C LEU A 441 29.17 31.23 19.94
N SER A 442 29.48 31.07 21.24
CA SER A 442 29.89 29.77 21.75
C SER A 442 28.71 28.79 21.61
N THR A 443 28.99 27.50 21.51
CA THR A 443 27.99 26.44 21.39
C THR A 443 26.92 26.58 22.50
N PHE A 444 27.34 26.82 23.74
CA PHE A 444 26.44 27.04 24.87
C PHE A 444 25.50 28.24 24.66
N SER A 445 26.04 29.40 24.24
CA SER A 445 25.21 30.61 24.03
C SER A 445 24.20 30.40 22.91
N GLY A 446 24.55 29.65 21.88
CA GLY A 446 23.66 29.28 20.77
C GLY A 446 22.48 28.44 21.23
N HIS A 447 22.73 27.37 22.00
CA HIS A 447 21.70 26.52 22.59
C HIS A 447 20.77 27.31 23.51
N ILE A 448 21.33 28.11 24.45
CA ILE A 448 20.51 28.89 25.39
C ILE A 448 19.64 29.94 24.68
N SER A 449 20.19 30.62 23.65
CA SER A 449 19.42 31.57 22.86
C SER A 449 18.24 30.91 22.16
N ARG A 450 18.44 29.69 21.66
CA ARG A 450 17.39 28.91 20.98
C ARG A 450 16.36 28.38 21.97
N ILE A 451 16.82 27.80 23.09
CA ILE A 451 15.94 27.34 24.18
C ILE A 451 15.07 28.50 24.66
N ASN A 452 15.65 29.72 24.85
CA ASN A 452 14.89 30.88 25.26
C ASN A 452 13.74 31.21 24.29
N LYS A 453 14.01 31.18 22.96
CA LYS A 453 12.97 31.36 21.96
C LYS A 453 11.91 30.25 22.01
N ILE A 454 12.32 29.00 22.24
CA ILE A 454 11.42 27.86 22.41
C ILE A 454 10.50 28.10 23.61
N LEU A 455 11.01 28.51 24.76
CA LEU A 455 10.25 28.81 25.97
C LEU A 455 9.24 29.92 25.76
N ASP A 456 9.54 30.93 24.92
CA ASP A 456 8.65 32.04 24.60
C ASP A 456 7.47 31.62 23.71
N VAL A 457 7.67 30.61 22.83
CA VAL A 457 6.70 30.20 21.80
C VAL A 457 5.91 28.97 22.20
N ALA A 458 6.48 28.10 23.04
CA ALA A 458 5.89 26.82 23.42
C ALA A 458 4.48 26.99 24.05
N SER A 459 3.53 26.16 23.62
CA SER A 459 2.14 26.08 24.08
C SER A 459 1.87 24.80 24.86
N GLU A 460 0.71 24.71 25.50
CA GLU A 460 0.28 23.53 26.25
C GLU A 460 0.14 22.26 25.39
N ASN A 461 0.10 22.41 24.07
CA ASN A 461 0.00 21.31 23.11
C ASN A 461 1.29 21.11 22.31
N SER A 462 2.40 21.73 22.70
CA SER A 462 3.68 21.61 21.98
C SER A 462 4.47 20.36 22.38
N LEU A 463 5.22 19.81 21.42
CA LEU A 463 6.31 18.86 21.64
C LEU A 463 7.64 19.61 21.59
N VAL A 464 8.42 19.50 22.66
CA VAL A 464 9.74 20.12 22.77
C VAL A 464 10.83 19.05 22.83
N LEU A 465 11.85 19.16 21.99
CA LEU A 465 12.96 18.20 21.86
C LEU A 465 14.27 18.95 22.10
N LEU A 466 14.98 18.65 23.21
CA LEU A 466 16.24 19.32 23.57
C LEU A 466 17.37 18.30 23.70
N ASP A 467 18.38 18.44 22.87
CA ASP A 467 19.53 17.55 22.88
C ASP A 467 20.68 18.13 23.72
N GLU A 468 21.30 17.27 24.55
CA GLU A 468 22.45 17.59 25.41
C GLU A 468 22.28 18.86 26.25
N ILE A 469 21.09 18.99 26.89
CA ILE A 469 20.78 20.21 27.70
C ILE A 469 21.85 20.50 28.73
N GLY A 470 22.29 21.77 28.79
CA GLY A 470 23.26 22.26 29.74
C GLY A 470 24.72 21.96 29.41
N SER A 471 25.01 21.30 28.27
CA SER A 471 26.38 21.03 27.82
C SER A 471 27.11 22.32 27.41
N GLY A 472 28.46 22.32 27.51
CA GLY A 472 29.29 23.43 27.06
C GLY A 472 29.54 24.55 28.10
N THR A 473 29.14 24.36 29.37
CA THR A 473 29.46 25.26 30.49
C THR A 473 29.95 24.47 31.73
N ASP A 474 30.16 25.18 32.88
CA ASP A 474 30.45 24.50 34.14
C ASP A 474 29.36 23.47 34.47
N PRO A 475 29.71 22.23 34.84
CA PRO A 475 28.73 21.16 35.09
C PRO A 475 27.71 21.52 36.16
N SER A 476 28.10 22.24 37.24
CA SER A 476 27.21 22.62 38.32
C SER A 476 26.19 23.66 37.88
N GLU A 477 26.62 24.65 37.11
CA GLU A 477 25.75 25.67 36.52
C GLU A 477 24.86 25.06 35.42
N GLY A 478 25.41 24.18 34.61
CA GLY A 478 24.69 23.46 33.57
C GLY A 478 23.54 22.62 34.11
N VAL A 479 23.79 21.86 35.20
CA VAL A 479 22.74 21.07 35.87
C VAL A 479 21.67 21.96 36.49
N ALA A 480 22.06 23.05 37.19
CA ALA A 480 21.12 23.95 37.85
C ALA A 480 20.20 24.66 36.84
N LEU A 481 20.79 25.14 35.76
CA LEU A 481 20.03 25.78 34.65
C LEU A 481 19.10 24.79 33.97
N SER A 482 19.59 23.62 33.64
CA SER A 482 18.80 22.55 33.01
C SER A 482 17.63 22.14 33.87
N ALA A 483 17.86 21.92 35.18
CA ALA A 483 16.78 21.59 36.14
C ALA A 483 15.71 22.69 36.19
N SER A 484 16.10 23.96 36.16
CA SER A 484 15.18 25.10 36.14
C SER A 484 14.35 25.17 34.84
N ILE A 485 14.99 24.95 33.68
CA ILE A 485 14.33 24.90 32.38
C ILE A 485 13.32 23.75 32.35
N LEU A 486 13.68 22.56 32.77
CA LEU A 486 12.82 21.39 32.79
C LEU A 486 11.62 21.57 33.74
N GLN A 487 11.83 22.18 34.93
CA GLN A 487 10.74 22.54 35.82
C GLN A 487 9.79 23.57 35.21
N TYR A 488 10.27 24.49 34.41
CA TYR A 488 9.46 25.46 33.71
C TYR A 488 8.65 24.81 32.58
N LEU A 489 9.27 23.91 31.79
CA LEU A 489 8.63 23.22 30.67
C LEU A 489 7.48 22.30 31.12
N LYS A 490 7.61 21.58 32.26
CA LYS A 490 6.59 20.63 32.73
C LYS A 490 5.19 21.23 32.91
N ASP A 491 5.11 22.53 33.15
CA ASP A 491 3.87 23.26 33.38
C ASP A 491 3.34 23.96 32.13
N ARG A 492 4.09 23.92 31.02
CA ARG A 492 3.78 24.71 29.81
C ARG A 492 3.65 23.92 28.51
N VAL A 493 4.10 22.66 28.47
CA VAL A 493 4.09 21.87 27.24
C VAL A 493 3.32 20.57 27.40
N LYS A 494 2.90 19.99 26.29
CA LYS A 494 2.28 18.66 26.31
C LYS A 494 3.29 17.59 26.64
N LEU A 495 4.47 17.68 26.00
CA LEU A 495 5.58 16.73 26.21
C LEU A 495 6.91 17.42 25.89
N ALA A 496 7.89 17.26 26.75
CA ALA A 496 9.30 17.56 26.51
C ALA A 496 10.12 16.29 26.57
N VAL A 497 10.97 16.06 25.57
CA VAL A 497 11.95 14.95 25.58
C VAL A 497 13.33 15.56 25.51
N VAL A 498 14.16 15.21 26.47
CA VAL A 498 15.44 15.86 26.69
C VAL A 498 16.52 14.82 26.84
N THR A 499 17.65 15.01 26.18
CA THR A 499 18.85 14.19 26.41
C THR A 499 19.87 14.93 27.28
N THR A 500 20.58 14.18 28.06
CA THR A 500 21.60 14.77 28.97
C THR A 500 22.71 13.78 29.33
N HIS A 501 23.88 14.33 29.69
CA HIS A 501 24.98 13.60 30.32
C HIS A 501 24.98 13.75 31.84
N TYR A 502 24.11 14.60 32.40
CA TYR A 502 24.07 14.85 33.82
C TYR A 502 23.17 13.87 34.55
N ALA A 503 23.76 12.96 35.31
CA ALA A 503 23.03 12.00 36.14
C ALA A 503 22.15 12.66 37.21
N ASP A 504 22.52 13.85 37.71
CA ASP A 504 21.79 14.57 38.74
C ASP A 504 20.39 15.02 38.34
N LEU A 505 20.13 15.21 37.03
CA LEU A 505 18.80 15.55 36.51
C LEU A 505 17.80 14.40 36.68
N THR A 506 18.26 13.18 36.83
CA THR A 506 17.39 12.00 37.04
C THR A 506 16.68 12.03 38.39
N CYS A 507 17.21 12.78 39.40
CA CYS A 507 16.58 13.00 40.72
C CYS A 507 15.28 13.82 40.62
N LEU A 508 14.97 14.46 39.50
CA LEU A 508 13.73 15.22 39.34
C LEU A 508 12.49 14.31 39.38
N LYS A 509 12.59 13.05 38.91
CA LYS A 509 11.53 12.06 39.00
C LYS A 509 11.16 11.71 40.44
N GLU A 510 12.11 11.66 41.35
CA GLU A 510 11.86 11.36 42.76
C GLU A 510 11.03 12.45 43.45
N LYS A 511 11.09 13.70 42.93
CA LYS A 511 10.40 14.85 43.47
C LYS A 511 9.04 15.13 42.79
N ASP A 512 8.87 14.72 41.54
CA ASP A 512 7.67 15.03 40.77
C ASP A 512 7.40 13.90 39.76
N ALA A 513 6.23 13.27 39.88
CA ALA A 513 5.81 12.14 39.00
C ALA A 513 5.64 12.52 37.53
N ARG A 514 5.56 13.83 37.19
CA ARG A 514 5.48 14.31 35.82
C ARG A 514 6.81 14.19 35.03
N PHE A 515 7.89 13.84 35.75
CA PHE A 515 9.18 13.50 35.13
C PHE A 515 9.29 11.99 34.97
N GLU A 516 9.84 11.56 33.84
CA GLU A 516 10.20 10.16 33.59
C GLU A 516 11.67 10.07 33.21
N ASN A 517 12.36 9.06 33.71
CA ASN A 517 13.73 8.75 33.34
C ASN A 517 13.76 7.65 32.30
N ALA A 518 14.65 7.79 31.34
CA ALA A 518 14.93 6.76 30.37
C ALA A 518 16.45 6.64 30.16
N ALA A 519 16.91 5.45 29.86
CA ALA A 519 18.32 5.17 29.59
C ALA A 519 18.49 4.45 28.27
N MET A 520 19.56 4.76 27.57
CA MET A 520 19.94 3.96 26.41
C MET A 520 20.65 2.69 26.87
N GLU A 521 20.17 1.56 26.41
CA GLU A 521 20.76 0.26 26.72
C GLU A 521 22.10 0.10 26.04
N PHE A 522 23.07 -0.47 26.77
CA PHE A 522 24.40 -0.78 26.27
C PHE A 522 24.76 -2.22 26.68
N SER A 523 25.06 -3.07 25.70
CA SER A 523 25.47 -4.44 25.98
C SER A 523 26.92 -4.47 26.50
N LEU A 524 27.07 -4.93 27.73
CA LEU A 524 28.40 -5.13 28.33
C LEU A 524 29.12 -6.36 27.74
N GLU A 525 28.41 -7.31 27.16
CA GLU A 525 28.98 -8.51 26.54
C GLU A 525 29.58 -8.20 25.16
N SER A 526 28.82 -7.52 24.29
CA SER A 526 29.28 -7.14 22.95
C SER A 526 30.04 -5.82 22.94
N LEU A 527 29.99 -5.04 24.01
CA LEU A 527 30.53 -3.68 24.14
C LEU A 527 29.99 -2.73 23.04
N GLN A 528 28.73 -2.98 22.63
CA GLN A 528 28.05 -2.19 21.60
C GLN A 528 26.70 -1.67 22.11
N PRO A 529 26.24 -0.52 21.60
CA PRO A 529 24.91 -0.04 21.89
C PRO A 529 23.86 -0.98 21.27
N THR A 530 22.81 -1.28 22.03
CA THR A 530 21.66 -2.03 21.53
C THR A 530 20.64 -1.12 20.87
N TYR A 531 20.75 0.20 21.04
CA TYR A 531 19.83 1.25 20.58
C TYR A 531 18.43 1.19 21.20
N ARG A 532 18.22 0.40 22.24
CA ARG A 532 16.94 0.30 22.95
C ARG A 532 16.84 1.32 24.08
N ILE A 533 15.62 1.77 24.36
CA ILE A 533 15.31 2.67 25.46
C ILE A 533 14.79 1.83 26.64
N LEU A 534 15.45 1.97 27.79
CA LEU A 534 15.02 1.38 29.05
C LEU A 534 14.24 2.45 29.83
N TRP A 535 12.95 2.32 29.87
CA TRP A 535 12.06 3.25 30.59
C TRP A 535 12.13 3.04 32.09
N GLY A 536 12.06 4.13 32.85
CA GLY A 536 12.14 4.09 34.33
C GLY A 536 13.54 3.91 34.88
N SER A 537 14.56 3.70 34.04
CA SER A 537 15.94 3.45 34.46
C SER A 537 16.85 4.66 34.29
N MET A 538 17.95 4.65 35.08
CA MET A 538 19.02 5.65 34.98
C MET A 538 20.17 5.07 34.18
N GLY A 539 20.66 5.82 33.20
CA GLY A 539 21.82 5.41 32.39
C GLY A 539 23.10 5.55 33.18
N GLU A 540 23.91 4.49 33.21
CA GLU A 540 25.26 4.55 33.75
C GLU A 540 26.22 5.01 32.65
N SER A 541 27.25 5.80 33.02
CA SER A 541 28.33 6.16 32.11
C SER A 541 29.30 5.00 31.97
N ASN A 542 29.39 4.42 30.78
CA ASN A 542 30.28 3.29 30.45
C ASN A 542 31.59 3.73 29.81
N ALA A 543 31.97 5.02 29.94
CA ALA A 543 33.14 5.59 29.24
C ALA A 543 34.46 4.86 29.54
N LEU A 544 34.68 4.45 30.78
CA LEU A 544 35.90 3.71 31.14
C LEU A 544 35.90 2.28 30.61
N THR A 545 34.74 1.62 30.54
CA THR A 545 34.59 0.28 29.96
C THR A 545 34.80 0.33 28.44
N ILE A 546 34.26 1.35 27.78
CA ILE A 546 34.47 1.62 26.37
C ILE A 546 35.94 1.90 26.05
N ALA A 547 36.59 2.76 26.86
CA ALA A 547 38.03 3.04 26.71
C ALA A 547 38.87 1.75 26.86
N GLU A 548 38.53 0.90 27.82
CA GLU A 548 39.18 -0.40 28.02
C GLU A 548 39.02 -1.32 26.80
N SER A 549 37.83 -1.33 26.18
CA SER A 549 37.54 -2.16 24.99
C SER A 549 38.23 -1.68 23.73
N ILE A 550 38.47 -0.37 23.60
CA ILE A 550 39.21 0.23 22.47
C ILE A 550 40.73 -0.03 22.60
N GLY A 551 41.19 -0.53 23.74
CA GLY A 551 42.59 -0.90 23.94
C GLY A 551 43.42 0.17 24.67
N PHE A 552 42.79 1.05 25.50
CA PHE A 552 43.51 1.94 26.36
C PHE A 552 44.37 1.16 27.36
N ASP A 553 45.54 1.71 27.71
CA ASP A 553 46.47 1.09 28.68
C ASP A 553 45.71 0.85 30.01
N ARG A 554 45.73 -0.39 30.44
CA ARG A 554 45.10 -0.84 31.69
C ARG A 554 45.49 0.00 32.91
N LYS A 555 46.77 0.46 32.98
CA LYS A 555 47.25 1.33 34.05
C LYS A 555 46.55 2.69 34.05
N ILE A 556 46.27 3.24 32.87
CA ILE A 556 45.54 4.51 32.76
C ILE A 556 44.09 4.29 33.24
N ILE A 557 43.45 3.22 32.81
CA ILE A 557 42.06 2.86 33.19
C ILE A 557 41.96 2.63 34.72
N GLU A 558 42.86 1.88 35.33
CA GLU A 558 42.89 1.65 36.78
C GLU A 558 43.06 2.95 37.55
N ARG A 559 43.96 3.85 37.05
CA ARG A 559 44.14 5.17 37.66
C ARG A 559 42.87 6.03 37.49
N ALA A 560 42.22 6.00 36.33
CA ALA A 560 40.95 6.68 36.10
C ALA A 560 39.84 6.17 37.03
N LYS A 561 39.70 4.85 37.18
CA LYS A 561 38.77 4.21 38.12
C LYS A 561 39.03 4.69 39.59
N SER A 562 40.32 4.85 39.95
CA SER A 562 40.68 5.37 41.29
C SER A 562 40.31 6.84 41.50
N TRP A 563 40.46 7.67 40.45
CA TRP A 563 40.04 9.07 40.48
C TRP A 563 38.54 9.21 40.57
N VAL A 564 37.74 8.42 39.81
CA VAL A 564 36.28 8.42 39.93
C VAL A 564 35.83 8.13 41.34
N LYS A 565 36.45 7.14 42.05
CA LYS A 565 36.15 6.85 43.43
C LYS A 565 36.47 8.00 44.39
N LYS A 566 37.51 8.80 44.10
CA LYS A 566 37.90 9.95 44.92
C LYS A 566 37.02 11.17 44.69
N LEU A 567 36.55 11.35 43.47
CA LEU A 567 35.75 12.51 43.06
C LEU A 567 34.24 12.33 43.35
N THR A 568 33.77 11.09 43.46
CA THR A 568 32.35 10.81 43.77
C THR A 568 32.21 10.66 45.30
N PRO A 569 31.51 11.56 46.02
CA PRO A 569 31.21 11.35 47.42
C PRO A 569 30.37 10.09 47.60
N GLU A 570 30.62 9.35 48.69
CA GLU A 570 29.92 8.09 49.01
C GLU A 570 28.39 8.29 48.99
N LYS A 571 27.75 7.92 47.88
CA LYS A 571 26.31 7.73 47.84
C LYS A 571 26.01 6.30 48.20
N MET A 572 25.03 6.10 49.10
CA MET A 572 24.51 4.89 49.72
C MET A 572 24.58 3.61 48.87
N PRO A 573 24.77 2.42 49.49
CA PRO A 573 25.00 1.19 48.76
C PRO A 573 23.76 0.72 47.98
N LYS A 574 24.02 0.33 46.73
CA LYS A 574 23.10 -0.13 45.68
C LYS A 574 22.31 -1.40 46.08
N LEU A 575 21.19 -1.26 46.80
CA LEU A 575 20.23 -2.35 46.95
C LEU A 575 19.49 -2.65 45.59
N ASN A 576 19.43 -1.66 44.71
CA ASN A 576 18.72 -1.77 43.43
C ASN A 576 19.49 -2.55 42.32
N SER A 577 20.82 -2.75 42.48
CA SER A 577 21.61 -3.36 41.42
C SER A 577 21.36 -4.88 41.27
N VAL A 578 21.09 -5.59 42.39
CA VAL A 578 20.81 -7.03 42.37
C VAL A 578 19.43 -7.30 41.78
N LEU A 579 18.43 -6.49 42.15
CA LEU A 579 17.08 -6.61 41.59
C LEU A 579 17.07 -6.28 40.09
N TYR A 580 17.84 -5.28 39.70
CA TYR A 580 17.99 -4.90 38.29
C TYR A 580 18.66 -6.02 37.46
N GLN A 581 19.70 -6.65 38.00
CA GLN A 581 20.39 -7.75 37.35
C GLN A 581 19.47 -8.98 37.13
N SER A 582 18.64 -9.31 38.11
CA SER A 582 17.66 -10.40 37.98
C SER A 582 16.55 -10.09 36.98
N LEU A 583 16.13 -8.80 36.88
CA LEU A 583 15.16 -8.37 35.88
C LEU A 583 15.74 -8.39 34.45
N VAL A 584 17.01 -8.03 34.28
CA VAL A 584 17.72 -8.12 33.00
C VAL A 584 17.85 -9.59 32.54
N GLU A 585 18.23 -10.50 33.48
CA GLU A 585 18.31 -11.94 33.16
C GLU A 585 16.95 -12.52 32.73
N GLU A 586 15.86 -12.14 33.43
CA GLU A 586 14.53 -12.63 33.08
C GLU A 586 14.03 -12.01 31.75
N ARG A 587 14.34 -10.74 31.50
CA ARG A 587 14.09 -10.12 30.18
C ARG A 587 14.82 -10.87 29.08
N ASP A 588 16.12 -11.15 29.24
CA ASP A 588 16.93 -11.83 28.19
C ASP A 588 16.42 -13.26 27.94
N ARG A 589 15.88 -13.90 28.97
CA ARG A 589 15.19 -15.18 28.87
C ARG A 589 13.89 -15.08 28.07
N LEU A 590 13.08 -14.07 28.32
CA LEU A 590 11.84 -13.81 27.57
C LEU A 590 12.14 -13.45 26.12
N GLU A 591 13.16 -12.64 25.88
CA GLU A 591 13.59 -12.27 24.52
C GLU A 591 14.11 -13.47 23.71
N THR A 592 14.82 -14.39 24.36
CA THR A 592 15.21 -15.67 23.72
C THR A 592 14.00 -16.54 23.38
N GLN A 593 12.96 -16.53 24.20
CA GLN A 593 11.70 -17.22 23.92
C GLN A 593 10.95 -16.54 22.76
N GLU A 594 10.88 -15.22 22.74
CA GLU A 594 10.27 -14.44 21.66
C GLU A 594 10.94 -14.72 20.30
N LYS A 595 12.27 -14.64 20.23
CA LYS A 595 13.02 -15.01 19.01
C LYS A 595 12.70 -16.43 18.53
N ARG A 596 12.50 -17.36 19.45
CA ARG A 596 12.12 -18.73 19.14
C ARG A 596 10.69 -18.84 18.59
N VAL A 597 9.76 -18.05 19.14
CA VAL A 597 8.39 -17.97 18.65
C VAL A 597 8.34 -17.33 17.26
N VAL A 598 9.09 -16.25 17.04
CA VAL A 598 9.19 -15.57 15.73
C VAL A 598 9.78 -16.51 14.68
N SER A 599 10.84 -17.27 15.02
CA SER A 599 11.40 -18.28 14.11
C SER A 599 10.38 -19.37 13.77
N LEU A 600 9.66 -19.87 14.76
CA LEU A 600 8.63 -20.88 14.56
C LEU A 600 7.47 -20.35 13.71
N HIS A 601 7.06 -19.10 13.96
CA HIS A 601 6.04 -18.44 13.14
C HIS A 601 6.48 -18.30 11.68
N SER A 602 7.74 -17.89 11.46
CA SER A 602 8.31 -17.81 10.11
C SER A 602 8.29 -19.17 9.40
N ASP A 603 8.64 -20.26 10.11
CA ASP A 603 8.62 -21.61 9.54
C ASP A 603 7.19 -22.08 9.22
N VAL A 604 6.22 -21.75 10.08
CA VAL A 604 4.79 -22.05 9.83
C VAL A 604 4.29 -21.25 8.61
N MET A 605 4.67 -19.98 8.47
CA MET A 605 4.28 -19.15 7.32
C MET A 605 4.89 -19.67 6.00
N LYS A 606 6.12 -20.18 6.02
CA LYS A 606 6.73 -20.82 4.85
C LYS A 606 5.93 -22.07 4.41
N ILE A 607 5.61 -22.95 5.37
CA ILE A 607 4.81 -24.14 5.09
C ILE A 607 3.43 -23.76 4.58
N TYR A 608 2.83 -22.72 5.13
CA TYR A 608 1.53 -22.21 4.66
C TYR A 608 1.59 -21.73 3.21
N HIS A 609 2.65 -21.00 2.82
CA HIS A 609 2.84 -20.56 1.45
C HIS A 609 3.12 -21.73 0.49
N GLU A 610 3.88 -22.74 0.93
CA GLU A 610 4.09 -23.97 0.15
C GLU A 610 2.77 -24.70 -0.12
N ILE A 611 1.90 -24.79 0.90
CA ILE A 611 0.57 -25.42 0.74
C ILE A 611 -0.33 -24.60 -0.21
N LEU A 612 -0.28 -23.27 -0.14
CA LEU A 612 -1.04 -22.42 -1.05
C LEU A 612 -0.59 -22.60 -2.51
N ASN A 613 0.71 -22.58 -2.75
CA ASN A 613 1.27 -22.78 -4.09
C ASN A 613 0.91 -24.17 -4.65
N GLU A 614 0.96 -25.21 -3.79
CA GLU A 614 0.59 -26.56 -4.20
C GLU A 614 -0.92 -26.68 -4.49
N ALA A 615 -1.77 -25.93 -3.76
CA ALA A 615 -3.21 -25.87 -4.04
C ALA A 615 -3.50 -25.17 -5.38
N GLU A 616 -2.82 -24.04 -5.68
CA GLU A 616 -2.96 -23.33 -6.97
C GLU A 616 -2.48 -24.21 -8.14
N ASP A 617 -1.38 -24.97 -7.97
CA ASP A 617 -0.91 -25.92 -8.97
C ASP A 617 -1.90 -27.06 -9.22
N LEU A 618 -2.58 -27.53 -8.18
CA LEU A 618 -3.62 -28.56 -8.31
C LEU A 618 -4.85 -28.02 -9.07
N ASP A 619 -5.29 -26.82 -8.75
CA ASP A 619 -6.40 -26.15 -9.45
C ASP A 619 -6.06 -25.95 -10.95
N GLY A 620 -4.81 -25.55 -11.23
CA GLY A 620 -4.31 -25.42 -12.60
C GLY A 620 -4.31 -26.75 -13.37
N ARG A 621 -3.91 -27.84 -12.72
CA ARG A 621 -3.95 -29.18 -13.34
C ARG A 621 -5.37 -29.70 -13.55
N GLU A 622 -6.28 -29.41 -12.61
CA GLU A 622 -7.70 -29.76 -12.76
C GLU A 622 -8.33 -29.01 -13.93
N ALA A 623 -8.07 -27.70 -14.05
CA ALA A 623 -8.53 -26.88 -15.17
C ALA A 623 -8.00 -27.40 -16.51
N ALA A 624 -6.72 -27.76 -16.60
CA ALA A 624 -6.09 -28.30 -17.80
C ALA A 624 -6.69 -29.67 -18.21
N LEU A 625 -6.98 -30.54 -17.25
CA LEU A 625 -7.66 -31.82 -17.51
C LEU A 625 -9.08 -31.61 -18.04
N LYS A 626 -9.87 -30.74 -17.41
CA LYS A 626 -11.23 -30.39 -17.88
C LYS A 626 -11.22 -29.79 -19.29
N ALA A 627 -10.25 -28.93 -19.59
CA ALA A 627 -10.09 -28.37 -20.94
C ALA A 627 -9.77 -29.45 -21.96
N LYS A 628 -8.89 -30.41 -21.62
CA LYS A 628 -8.55 -31.53 -22.51
C LYS A 628 -9.75 -32.45 -22.75
N GLU A 629 -10.52 -32.78 -21.72
CA GLU A 629 -11.74 -33.59 -21.85
C GLU A 629 -12.76 -32.87 -22.72
N THR A 630 -12.95 -31.55 -22.52
CA THR A 630 -13.87 -30.74 -23.33
C THR A 630 -13.44 -30.75 -24.80
N GLN A 631 -12.14 -30.62 -25.07
CA GLN A 631 -11.61 -30.66 -26.43
C GLN A 631 -11.82 -32.03 -27.10
N GLN A 632 -11.66 -33.14 -26.35
CA GLN A 632 -11.91 -34.47 -26.88
C GLN A 632 -13.41 -34.65 -27.24
N ILE A 633 -14.30 -34.24 -26.36
CA ILE A 633 -15.76 -34.29 -26.61
C ILE A 633 -16.12 -33.46 -27.82
N GLN A 634 -15.55 -32.25 -27.98
CA GLN A 634 -15.79 -31.43 -29.17
C GLN A 634 -15.30 -32.09 -30.46
N GLN A 635 -14.15 -32.76 -30.46
CA GLN A 635 -13.62 -33.48 -31.61
C GLN A 635 -14.53 -34.66 -32.00
N GLU A 636 -14.96 -35.45 -31.00
CA GLU A 636 -15.90 -36.55 -31.24
C GLU A 636 -17.24 -36.06 -31.79
N LEU A 637 -17.75 -34.94 -31.28
CA LEU A 637 -19.00 -34.32 -31.70
C LEU A 637 -18.92 -33.80 -33.15
N GLU A 638 -17.74 -33.28 -33.55
CA GLU A 638 -17.49 -32.80 -34.92
C GLU A 638 -17.39 -33.95 -35.93
N VAL A 639 -16.79 -35.08 -35.53
CA VAL A 639 -16.77 -36.31 -36.35
C VAL A 639 -18.19 -36.82 -36.58
N VAL A 640 -18.97 -36.97 -35.54
CA VAL A 640 -20.37 -37.44 -35.61
C VAL A 640 -21.23 -36.50 -36.49
N LYS A 641 -21.02 -35.18 -36.33
CA LYS A 641 -21.72 -34.20 -37.18
C LYS A 641 -21.40 -34.37 -38.63
N THR A 642 -20.10 -34.59 -39.01
CA THR A 642 -19.72 -34.82 -40.40
C THR A 642 -20.30 -36.12 -40.96
N GLU A 643 -20.43 -37.17 -40.15
CA GLU A 643 -21.08 -38.41 -40.54
C GLU A 643 -22.59 -38.23 -40.79
N ILE A 644 -23.28 -37.49 -39.90
CA ILE A 644 -24.70 -37.18 -40.09
C ILE A 644 -24.91 -36.29 -41.33
N ASP A 645 -24.10 -35.26 -41.55
CA ASP A 645 -24.17 -34.38 -42.69
C ASP A 645 -23.98 -35.18 -44.02
N ALA A 646 -23.06 -36.16 -44.03
CA ALA A 646 -22.84 -37.05 -45.16
C ALA A 646 -24.09 -37.94 -45.50
N ILE A 647 -24.72 -38.48 -44.43
CA ILE A 647 -25.96 -39.26 -44.59
C ILE A 647 -27.11 -38.40 -45.14
N VAL A 648 -27.23 -37.17 -44.65
CA VAL A 648 -28.26 -36.20 -45.10
C VAL A 648 -28.00 -35.79 -46.57
N GLU A 649 -26.74 -35.61 -46.97
CA GLU A 649 -26.38 -35.29 -48.34
C GLU A 649 -26.66 -36.49 -49.30
N GLU A 650 -26.32 -37.69 -48.86
CA GLU A 650 -26.59 -38.92 -49.60
C GLU A 650 -28.10 -39.13 -49.76
N PHE A 651 -28.86 -38.97 -48.70
CA PHE A 651 -30.34 -38.99 -48.74
C PHE A 651 -30.89 -37.93 -49.68
N GLY A 652 -30.35 -36.68 -49.68
CA GLY A 652 -30.72 -35.61 -50.60
C GLY A 652 -30.45 -35.95 -52.05
N ASN A 653 -29.37 -36.64 -52.33
CA ASN A 653 -28.98 -37.09 -53.71
C ASN A 653 -29.88 -38.24 -54.17
N GLN A 654 -30.16 -39.21 -53.34
CA GLN A 654 -31.08 -40.33 -53.64
C GLN A 654 -32.52 -39.86 -53.82
N LEU A 655 -32.92 -38.83 -53.11
CA LEU A 655 -34.27 -38.21 -53.21
C LEU A 655 -34.51 -37.58 -54.60
N ARG A 656 -33.45 -37.10 -55.26
CA ARG A 656 -33.50 -36.50 -56.62
C ARG A 656 -33.67 -37.51 -57.73
N THR A 657 -33.40 -38.80 -57.47
CA THR A 657 -33.37 -39.86 -58.47
C THR A 657 -34.47 -40.91 -58.36
N THR A 658 -35.22 -40.88 -57.26
CA THR A 658 -36.14 -41.96 -56.79
C THR A 658 -37.64 -41.62 -57.07
N SER A 659 -38.41 -42.60 -57.49
CA SER A 659 -39.90 -42.53 -57.72
C SER A 659 -40.62 -42.48 -56.37
N ARG A 660 -41.83 -41.87 -56.36
CA ARG A 660 -42.64 -41.55 -55.15
C ARG A 660 -43.04 -42.78 -54.31
N ASP A 661 -42.96 -43.98 -54.80
CA ASP A 661 -43.31 -45.22 -54.10
C ASP A 661 -42.18 -45.81 -53.27
N GLN A 662 -40.93 -45.34 -53.45
CA GLN A 662 -39.74 -45.83 -52.71
C GLN A 662 -39.29 -44.85 -51.59
N PHE A 663 -39.96 -43.69 -51.43
CA PHE A 663 -39.60 -42.64 -50.46
C PHE A 663 -39.61 -43.14 -49.01
N ASN A 664 -40.61 -43.92 -48.64
CA ASN A 664 -40.76 -44.41 -47.25
C ASN A 664 -39.68 -45.45 -46.86
N SER A 665 -39.11 -46.18 -47.86
CA SER A 665 -38.07 -47.16 -47.60
C SER A 665 -36.71 -46.43 -47.35
N LEU A 666 -36.42 -45.42 -48.20
CA LEU A 666 -35.22 -44.60 -48.04
C LEU A 666 -35.21 -43.79 -46.74
N LEU A 667 -36.36 -43.25 -46.37
CA LEU A 667 -36.50 -42.52 -45.07
C LEU A 667 -36.19 -43.45 -43.90
N LYS A 668 -36.74 -44.66 -43.88
CA LYS A 668 -36.47 -45.65 -42.85
C LYS A 668 -35.00 -46.10 -42.78
N GLU A 669 -34.35 -46.18 -43.92
CA GLU A 669 -32.97 -46.60 -44.00
C GLU A 669 -32.04 -45.50 -43.44
N SER A 670 -32.29 -44.22 -43.80
CA SER A 670 -31.53 -43.09 -43.25
C SER A 670 -31.79 -42.89 -41.75
N GLU A 671 -33.07 -43.02 -41.29
CA GLU A 671 -33.42 -43.01 -39.87
C GLU A 671 -32.73 -44.16 -39.10
N SER A 672 -32.68 -45.36 -39.67
CA SER A 672 -31.98 -46.49 -39.02
C SER A 672 -30.49 -46.27 -38.93
N THR A 673 -29.86 -45.64 -39.92
CA THR A 673 -28.44 -45.35 -39.92
C THR A 673 -28.10 -44.28 -38.88
N ILE A 674 -28.89 -43.21 -38.81
CA ILE A 674 -28.75 -42.19 -37.78
C ILE A 674 -29.00 -42.75 -36.39
N ALA A 675 -30.03 -43.59 -36.22
CA ALA A 675 -30.33 -44.26 -34.95
C ALA A 675 -29.16 -45.13 -34.44
N SER A 676 -28.48 -45.84 -35.36
CA SER A 676 -27.30 -46.67 -35.01
C SER A 676 -26.11 -45.82 -34.54
N ILE A 677 -25.89 -44.64 -35.14
CA ILE A 677 -24.86 -43.69 -34.68
C ILE A 677 -25.21 -43.14 -33.30
N VAL A 678 -26.44 -42.75 -33.06
CA VAL A 678 -26.91 -42.28 -31.75
C VAL A 678 -26.80 -43.36 -30.68
N GLU A 679 -27.10 -44.62 -31.02
CA GLU A 679 -26.99 -45.76 -30.09
C GLU A 679 -25.51 -46.09 -29.76
N ALA A 680 -24.60 -45.95 -30.72
CA ALA A 680 -23.15 -46.11 -30.50
C ALA A 680 -22.56 -45.02 -29.59
N LEU A 681 -23.20 -43.85 -29.47
CA LEU A 681 -22.78 -42.72 -28.63
C LEU A 681 -23.47 -42.72 -27.27
N GLN A 682 -24.43 -43.57 -26.99
CA GLN A 682 -24.99 -43.68 -25.64
C GLN A 682 -23.98 -44.32 -24.71
N PRO A 683 -23.68 -43.67 -23.59
CA PRO A 683 -22.81 -44.29 -22.57
C PRO A 683 -23.50 -45.60 -22.12
N SER A 684 -22.75 -46.68 -22.26
CA SER A 684 -23.20 -48.00 -21.80
C SER A 684 -23.46 -47.91 -20.26
N ASN A 685 -24.72 -47.85 -19.88
CA ASN A 685 -25.20 -47.89 -18.49
C ASN A 685 -25.14 -49.33 -17.92
N ASP A 686 -24.09 -50.05 -18.20
CA ASP A 686 -23.90 -51.38 -17.64
C ASP A 686 -22.60 -51.46 -16.85
N VAL A 687 -22.61 -50.97 -15.62
CA VAL A 687 -21.92 -51.63 -14.50
C VAL A 687 -22.81 -51.50 -13.25
N GLU A 688 -23.83 -52.25 -13.15
CA GLU A 688 -24.33 -52.76 -11.88
C GLU A 688 -23.33 -53.82 -11.43
N VAL A 689 -22.33 -53.39 -10.66
CA VAL A 689 -21.51 -54.29 -9.90
C VAL A 689 -22.31 -54.62 -8.63
N GLU A 690 -22.90 -55.84 -8.62
CA GLU A 690 -23.38 -56.48 -7.42
C GLU A 690 -22.33 -56.37 -6.32
N GLY A 691 -22.72 -55.73 -5.21
CA GLY A 691 -21.84 -55.54 -4.07
C GLY A 691 -21.52 -56.85 -3.38
N SER A 692 -20.32 -57.35 -3.56
CA SER A 692 -19.77 -58.26 -2.58
C SER A 692 -19.44 -57.48 -1.32
N PHE A 693 -20.11 -57.77 -0.22
CA PHE A 693 -19.85 -57.21 1.09
C PHE A 693 -18.43 -57.66 1.50
N HIS A 694 -17.46 -56.81 1.30
CA HIS A 694 -16.09 -57.01 1.78
C HIS A 694 -16.02 -56.52 3.23
N THR A 695 -15.68 -57.41 4.17
CA THR A 695 -15.39 -57.06 5.56
C THR A 695 -13.92 -56.65 5.67
N PRO A 696 -13.63 -55.35 5.86
CA PRO A 696 -12.25 -54.87 5.89
C PRO A 696 -11.48 -55.39 7.09
N GLN A 697 -10.26 -55.87 6.84
CA GLN A 697 -9.32 -56.41 7.85
C GLN A 697 -8.39 -55.33 8.40
N LEU A 698 -7.89 -55.55 9.61
CA LEU A 698 -6.96 -54.65 10.27
C LEU A 698 -5.64 -54.48 9.47
N GLY A 699 -5.27 -53.25 9.09
CA GLY A 699 -4.11 -52.96 8.25
C GLY A 699 -4.37 -52.91 6.74
N GLU A 700 -5.58 -53.25 6.29
CA GLU A 700 -5.96 -53.21 4.88
C GLU A 700 -6.14 -51.78 4.38
N GLN A 701 -5.73 -51.54 3.10
CA GLN A 701 -5.99 -50.26 2.42
C GLN A 701 -7.34 -50.32 1.73
N VAL A 702 -8.22 -49.38 2.06
CA VAL A 702 -9.59 -49.29 1.57
C VAL A 702 -9.92 -47.91 1.02
N LEU A 703 -10.79 -47.85 0.02
CA LEU A 703 -11.30 -46.60 -0.53
C LEU A 703 -12.56 -46.18 0.23
N VAL A 704 -12.54 -44.96 0.82
CA VAL A 704 -13.67 -44.43 1.61
C VAL A 704 -14.38 -43.34 0.79
N LYS A 705 -15.65 -43.58 0.40
CA LYS A 705 -16.49 -42.65 -0.36
C LYS A 705 -16.64 -41.29 0.29
N GLY A 706 -16.69 -41.21 1.62
CA GLY A 706 -16.86 -39.97 2.39
C GLY A 706 -15.57 -39.10 2.42
N LEU A 707 -14.41 -39.60 1.96
CA LEU A 707 -13.14 -38.91 1.90
C LEU A 707 -12.69 -38.64 0.44
N GLY A 708 -13.63 -38.51 -0.50
CA GLY A 708 -13.33 -38.29 -1.90
C GLY A 708 -12.68 -39.51 -2.58
N SER A 709 -13.08 -40.73 -2.22
CA SER A 709 -12.54 -42.00 -2.73
C SER A 709 -11.01 -42.16 -2.56
N LYS A 710 -10.44 -41.66 -1.46
CA LYS A 710 -9.03 -41.78 -1.15
C LYS A 710 -8.70 -43.06 -0.40
N LEU A 711 -7.49 -43.63 -0.61
CA LEU A 711 -6.99 -44.80 0.07
C LEU A 711 -6.71 -44.47 1.54
N ALA A 712 -7.33 -45.18 2.47
CA ALA A 712 -7.11 -45.11 3.89
C ALA A 712 -6.81 -46.48 4.47
N THR A 713 -6.01 -46.56 5.53
CA THR A 713 -5.63 -47.83 6.18
C THR A 713 -6.58 -48.10 7.36
N VAL A 714 -7.10 -49.31 7.44
CA VAL A 714 -7.94 -49.77 8.55
C VAL A 714 -7.12 -49.93 9.82
N VAL A 715 -7.52 -49.23 10.90
CA VAL A 715 -6.84 -49.22 12.20
C VAL A 715 -7.54 -50.07 13.24
N GLU A 716 -8.86 -50.20 13.15
CA GLU A 716 -9.67 -51.09 14.01
C GLU A 716 -10.65 -51.87 13.14
N ALA A 717 -10.84 -53.17 13.47
CA ALA A 717 -11.83 -54.03 12.82
C ALA A 717 -13.26 -53.56 13.05
N PRO A 718 -14.26 -53.96 12.23
CA PRO A 718 -15.64 -53.54 12.40
C PRO A 718 -16.16 -53.90 13.78
N ALA A 719 -16.75 -52.88 14.46
CA ALA A 719 -17.46 -53.09 15.74
C ALA A 719 -18.93 -53.45 15.47
N ASP A 720 -19.66 -53.88 16.50
CA ASP A 720 -21.06 -54.31 16.41
C ASP A 720 -22.04 -53.24 15.82
N ASP A 721 -21.57 -51.99 15.68
CA ASP A 721 -22.31 -50.88 15.08
C ASP A 721 -22.02 -50.69 13.58
N ASN A 722 -21.39 -51.65 12.90
CA ASN A 722 -21.03 -51.55 11.47
C ASN A 722 -20.16 -50.35 11.11
N THR A 723 -19.32 -49.83 12.01
CA THR A 723 -18.35 -48.80 11.76
C THR A 723 -16.91 -49.30 11.87
N VAL A 724 -16.05 -48.77 11.03
CA VAL A 724 -14.60 -49.12 10.96
C VAL A 724 -13.77 -47.83 11.14
N LEU A 725 -12.74 -47.91 11.99
CA LEU A 725 -11.82 -46.82 12.14
C LEU A 725 -10.70 -46.89 11.06
N VAL A 726 -10.68 -45.92 10.19
CA VAL A 726 -9.70 -45.82 9.11
C VAL A 726 -8.78 -44.62 9.32
N GLN A 727 -7.50 -44.78 8.96
CA GLN A 727 -6.51 -43.72 9.07
C GLN A 727 -6.06 -43.24 7.70
N TYR A 728 -6.18 -41.95 7.43
CA TYR A 728 -5.64 -41.26 6.28
C TYR A 728 -4.56 -40.25 6.73
N GLY A 729 -3.31 -40.53 6.47
CA GLY A 729 -2.17 -39.74 6.97
C GLY A 729 -2.14 -39.70 8.51
N LYS A 730 -2.31 -38.50 9.07
CA LYS A 730 -2.37 -38.27 10.53
C LYS A 730 -3.80 -38.27 11.10
N ILE A 731 -4.82 -38.35 10.24
CA ILE A 731 -6.24 -38.25 10.65
C ILE A 731 -6.85 -39.64 10.76
N ARG A 732 -7.56 -39.89 11.85
CA ARG A 732 -8.35 -41.12 12.06
C ARG A 732 -9.83 -40.75 11.97
N VAL A 733 -10.57 -41.49 11.15
CA VAL A 733 -12.00 -41.25 10.90
C VAL A 733 -12.77 -42.57 11.05
N ARG A 734 -13.93 -42.55 11.72
CA ARG A 734 -14.86 -43.68 11.71
C ARG A 734 -15.75 -43.59 10.48
N ALA A 735 -15.72 -44.61 9.65
CA ALA A 735 -16.51 -44.72 8.44
C ALA A 735 -17.41 -45.94 8.52
N ASN A 736 -18.62 -45.80 7.96
CA ASN A 736 -19.53 -46.94 7.91
C ASN A 736 -19.05 -47.95 6.86
N THR A 737 -19.16 -49.24 7.13
CA THR A 737 -18.73 -50.33 6.24
C THR A 737 -19.36 -50.23 4.85
N SER A 738 -20.56 -49.71 4.73
CA SER A 738 -21.25 -49.46 3.45
C SER A 738 -20.58 -48.38 2.57
N SER A 739 -19.75 -47.55 3.16
CA SER A 739 -19.04 -46.48 2.47
C SER A 739 -17.61 -46.84 2.05
N ILE A 740 -17.19 -48.09 2.30
CA ILE A 740 -15.86 -48.62 2.08
C ILE A 740 -15.87 -49.57 0.88
N LYS A 741 -14.92 -49.41 -0.06
CA LYS A 741 -14.72 -50.31 -1.20
C LYS A 741 -13.30 -50.88 -1.17
N ALA A 742 -13.11 -52.13 -1.49
CA ALA A 742 -11.79 -52.73 -1.74
C ALA A 742 -11.18 -52.08 -3.01
N PRO A 743 -9.87 -51.86 -3.04
CA PRO A 743 -9.20 -51.43 -4.26
C PRO A 743 -9.29 -52.53 -5.29
N SER A 744 -9.81 -52.26 -6.50
CA SER A 744 -9.83 -53.21 -7.60
C SER A 744 -8.41 -53.45 -8.08
N ASP A 745 -7.97 -54.67 -8.11
CA ASP A 745 -6.70 -55.14 -8.71
C ASP A 745 -6.72 -54.87 -10.23
N GLY A 746 -6.30 -53.70 -10.64
CA GLY A 746 -5.98 -53.30 -12.00
C GLY A 746 -4.46 -53.31 -12.15
N LYS A 747 -3.94 -54.26 -12.88
CA LYS A 747 -2.53 -54.35 -13.27
C LYS A 747 -2.15 -53.07 -14.03
N ASP A 748 -1.39 -52.20 -13.38
CA ASP A 748 -0.33 -51.42 -14.01
C ASP A 748 0.60 -50.93 -12.89
N ALA A 749 1.55 -51.82 -12.59
CA ALA A 749 2.67 -51.52 -11.73
C ALA A 749 3.68 -50.66 -12.49
N MET A 750 3.70 -49.38 -12.24
CA MET A 750 4.87 -48.59 -12.51
C MET A 750 5.56 -48.25 -11.18
N SER A 751 6.71 -48.88 -11.06
CA SER A 751 7.63 -48.88 -9.95
C SER A 751 7.90 -47.46 -9.41
N LEU A 752 7.57 -47.22 -8.15
CA LEU A 752 8.17 -46.19 -7.35
C LEU A 752 9.19 -46.82 -6.40
N VAL A 753 10.44 -46.49 -6.65
CA VAL A 753 11.62 -46.83 -5.88
C VAL A 753 11.44 -46.45 -4.41
N PRO A 754 11.80 -47.33 -3.45
CA PRO A 754 11.72 -47.00 -2.04
C PRO A 754 12.86 -46.06 -1.65
N LEU A 755 12.54 -44.87 -1.22
CA LEU A 755 13.50 -43.99 -0.56
C LEU A 755 13.85 -44.56 0.81
N SER A 756 15.12 -44.98 0.86
CA SER A 756 15.84 -45.50 2.00
C SER A 756 15.69 -44.68 3.28
N ARG A 757 15.43 -45.41 4.36
CA ARG A 757 15.82 -45.17 5.76
C ARG A 757 16.67 -43.90 5.99
N ARG A 758 16.08 -42.89 6.60
CA ARG A 758 16.80 -41.99 7.50
C ARG A 758 16.46 -42.34 8.94
N LYS A 759 17.53 -42.62 9.64
CA LYS A 759 17.61 -43.04 11.04
C LYS A 759 16.87 -42.10 11.98
N GLY A 760 16.25 -42.72 12.98
CA GLY A 760 15.49 -42.16 14.08
C GLY A 760 16.15 -40.99 14.79
N TRP A 761 15.33 -40.01 15.02
CA TRP A 761 15.49 -39.12 16.16
C TRP A 761 14.67 -39.67 17.30
N ARG A 762 15.41 -40.08 18.32
CA ARG A 762 14.90 -40.59 19.59
C ARG A 762 14.03 -39.49 20.24
N THR A 763 12.78 -39.79 20.40
CA THR A 763 11.89 -39.15 21.35
C THR A 763 12.38 -39.47 22.79
N LYS A 764 13.22 -38.59 23.30
CA LYS A 764 13.43 -38.46 24.75
C LYS A 764 13.15 -36.99 25.04
N ASN A 765 12.02 -36.72 25.64
CA ASN A 765 11.64 -35.62 26.51
C ASN A 765 10.14 -35.27 26.40
N LEU A 766 9.29 -36.28 26.51
CA LEU A 766 7.86 -36.06 26.72
C LEU A 766 7.37 -36.67 28.02
N LYS A 767 8.24 -36.67 29.06
CA LYS A 767 7.85 -37.15 30.40
C LYS A 767 7.80 -36.08 31.49
N ASN A 768 8.12 -34.83 31.19
CA ASN A 768 8.12 -33.77 32.21
C ASN A 768 7.01 -32.72 32.07
N LEU A 769 5.93 -33.06 31.38
CA LEU A 769 4.75 -32.16 31.31
C LEU A 769 3.50 -32.78 31.97
N ARG A 770 3.71 -33.76 32.89
CA ARG A 770 2.62 -34.45 33.62
C ARG A 770 2.56 -34.14 35.11
N SER A 771 3.20 -33.08 35.59
CA SER A 771 3.23 -32.78 37.03
C SER A 771 2.76 -31.37 37.46
N LEU A 772 1.84 -30.76 36.70
CA LEU A 772 1.22 -29.49 37.12
C LEU A 772 -0.29 -29.44 36.81
N SER A 773 -1.00 -30.56 37.01
CA SER A 773 -2.46 -30.55 37.03
C SER A 773 -3.03 -31.63 37.95
N GLU A 774 -2.62 -31.58 39.19
CA GLU A 774 -3.39 -32.24 40.24
C GLU A 774 -3.89 -31.18 41.21
N THR A 775 -5.11 -30.70 40.94
CA THR A 775 -6.16 -30.36 41.95
C THR A 775 -7.38 -29.83 41.25
N ARG A 776 -8.29 -30.72 40.93
CA ARG A 776 -9.74 -30.62 41.14
C ARG A 776 -10.44 -31.72 40.32
N LYS A 777 -10.94 -32.72 41.00
CA LYS A 777 -11.90 -33.68 40.48
C LYS A 777 -13.21 -32.93 40.28
N ASP A 778 -13.65 -32.78 39.03
CA ASP A 778 -15.03 -32.63 38.63
C ASP A 778 -15.27 -33.55 37.44
N GLU A 779 -16.36 -34.30 37.44
CA GLU A 779 -16.71 -35.37 36.52
C GLU A 779 -16.68 -34.88 35.07
N GLU A 780 -15.74 -35.35 34.24
CA GLU A 780 -15.71 -35.06 32.82
C GLU A 780 -16.73 -35.93 32.06
N ILE A 781 -17.73 -35.29 31.50
CA ILE A 781 -18.62 -35.85 30.47
C ILE A 781 -17.80 -35.85 29.15
N PRO A 782 -17.58 -37.00 28.47
CA PRO A 782 -16.74 -37.03 27.27
C PRO A 782 -17.50 -36.46 26.06
N PHE A 783 -17.27 -35.20 25.75
CA PHE A 783 -17.63 -34.62 24.46
C PHE A 783 -16.58 -35.00 23.42
N GLY A 784 -16.98 -35.40 22.20
CA GLY A 784 -16.10 -35.67 21.08
C GLY A 784 -15.29 -34.45 20.64
N PRO A 785 -14.23 -34.57 19.82
CA PRO A 785 -13.43 -33.47 19.37
C PRO A 785 -14.28 -32.43 18.63
N ALA A 786 -14.20 -31.16 19.04
CA ALA A 786 -14.95 -30.07 18.45
C ALA A 786 -14.39 -29.75 17.05
N VAL A 787 -15.04 -30.22 15.99
CA VAL A 787 -14.71 -29.92 14.61
C VAL A 787 -15.81 -29.03 14.03
N GLN A 788 -15.43 -27.87 13.52
CA GLN A 788 -16.34 -26.94 12.90
C GLN A 788 -16.83 -27.46 11.54
N THR A 789 -18.13 -27.50 11.34
CA THR A 789 -18.77 -27.89 10.08
C THR A 789 -19.90 -26.94 9.75
N SER A 790 -20.33 -26.86 8.49
CA SER A 790 -21.48 -26.03 8.10
C SER A 790 -22.80 -26.42 8.82
N LYS A 791 -22.88 -27.65 9.32
CA LYS A 791 -24.07 -28.13 10.05
C LYS A 791 -24.06 -27.75 11.54
N ASN A 792 -22.91 -27.51 12.15
CA ASN A 792 -22.79 -27.17 13.58
C ASN A 792 -22.29 -25.73 13.82
N THR A 793 -22.36 -24.88 12.81
CA THR A 793 -21.94 -23.46 12.87
C THR A 793 -23.16 -22.56 12.66
N ILE A 794 -23.25 -21.50 13.46
CA ILE A 794 -24.23 -20.41 13.30
C ILE A 794 -23.47 -19.11 13.12
N ASP A 795 -23.79 -18.34 12.09
CA ASP A 795 -23.23 -17.01 11.86
C ASP A 795 -24.25 -15.93 12.26
N LEU A 796 -23.90 -15.16 13.28
CA LEU A 796 -24.72 -14.08 13.84
C LEU A 796 -24.26 -12.69 13.37
N ARG A 797 -23.27 -12.61 12.50
CA ARG A 797 -22.74 -11.34 12.05
C ARG A 797 -23.78 -10.55 11.27
N GLY A 798 -24.00 -9.30 11.66
CA GLY A 798 -25.00 -8.43 11.03
C GLY A 798 -26.42 -8.57 11.57
N MET A 799 -26.69 -9.52 12.47
CA MET A 799 -28.01 -9.67 13.11
C MET A 799 -28.21 -8.70 14.27
N ARG A 800 -29.47 -8.34 14.55
CA ARG A 800 -29.81 -7.57 15.75
C ARG A 800 -29.76 -8.48 16.98
N VAL A 801 -29.47 -7.92 18.14
CA VAL A 801 -29.30 -8.70 19.39
C VAL A 801 -30.47 -9.59 19.72
N GLY A 802 -31.73 -9.13 19.52
CA GLY A 802 -32.93 -9.95 19.75
C GLY A 802 -33.07 -11.13 18.79
N GLU A 803 -32.75 -10.94 17.52
CA GLU A 803 -32.77 -11.98 16.49
C GLU A 803 -31.69 -13.02 16.74
N ALA A 804 -30.48 -12.57 17.07
CA ALA A 804 -29.34 -13.42 17.37
C ALA A 804 -29.60 -14.32 18.58
N THR A 805 -30.19 -13.81 19.66
CA THR A 805 -30.55 -14.60 20.86
C THR A 805 -31.60 -15.64 20.53
N HIS A 806 -32.60 -15.33 19.72
CA HIS A 806 -33.63 -16.26 19.28
C HIS A 806 -33.03 -17.39 18.42
N HIS A 807 -32.16 -17.05 17.45
CA HIS A 807 -31.46 -18.02 16.60
C HIS A 807 -30.59 -18.99 17.40
N VAL A 808 -29.84 -18.50 18.37
CA VAL A 808 -29.00 -19.35 19.23
C VAL A 808 -29.85 -20.28 20.09
N SER A 809 -30.92 -19.76 20.67
CA SER A 809 -31.84 -20.59 21.50
C SER A 809 -32.51 -21.68 20.66
N MET A 810 -32.99 -21.38 19.47
CA MET A 810 -33.55 -22.39 18.54
C MET A 810 -32.52 -23.47 18.22
N ALA A 811 -31.31 -23.07 17.83
CA ALA A 811 -30.27 -24.00 17.45
C ALA A 811 -29.80 -24.90 18.61
N ILE A 812 -29.81 -24.42 19.85
CA ILE A 812 -29.52 -25.24 21.04
C ILE A 812 -30.66 -26.26 21.25
N ASN A 813 -31.92 -25.87 21.03
CA ASN A 813 -33.07 -26.74 21.23
C ASN A 813 -33.23 -27.80 20.14
N GLU A 814 -32.87 -27.53 18.92
CA GLU A 814 -32.96 -28.44 17.77
C GLU A 814 -31.88 -29.54 17.79
N ARG A 815 -30.82 -29.37 18.60
CA ARG A 815 -29.71 -30.31 18.63
C ARG A 815 -29.84 -31.35 19.72
N GLY A 816 -29.30 -32.54 19.41
CA GLY A 816 -29.29 -33.68 20.33
C GLY A 816 -28.27 -33.48 21.46
N SER A 817 -28.40 -34.29 22.53
CA SER A 817 -27.44 -34.33 23.62
C SER A 817 -26.03 -34.73 23.15
N ASN A 818 -24.98 -34.23 23.82
CA ASN A 818 -23.56 -34.46 23.50
C ASN A 818 -23.10 -33.86 22.14
N SER A 819 -23.76 -32.80 21.69
CA SER A 819 -23.39 -32.07 20.45
C SER A 819 -22.61 -30.78 20.74
N VAL A 820 -21.83 -30.34 19.75
CA VAL A 820 -21.03 -29.14 19.80
C VAL A 820 -21.57 -28.11 18.79
N LEU A 821 -21.69 -26.87 19.23
CA LEU A 821 -22.22 -25.75 18.43
C LEU A 821 -21.19 -24.61 18.38
N PHE A 822 -20.81 -24.20 17.16
CA PHE A 822 -19.94 -23.05 16.90
C PHE A 822 -20.80 -21.83 16.62
N ILE A 823 -20.59 -20.76 17.37
CA ILE A 823 -21.37 -19.51 17.29
C ILE A 823 -20.44 -18.37 16.88
N ILE A 824 -20.58 -17.88 15.65
CA ILE A 824 -19.77 -16.78 15.11
C ILE A 824 -20.52 -15.47 15.33
N HIS A 825 -20.06 -14.66 16.29
CA HIS A 825 -20.64 -13.36 16.60
C HIS A 825 -19.80 -12.17 16.09
N GLY A 826 -18.59 -12.46 15.56
CA GLY A 826 -17.70 -11.42 15.05
C GLY A 826 -16.96 -10.66 16.16
N MET A 827 -16.00 -9.81 15.73
CA MET A 827 -15.12 -9.02 16.62
C MET A 827 -15.57 -7.56 16.80
N GLY A 828 -16.82 -7.20 16.45
CA GLY A 828 -17.33 -5.82 16.53
C GLY A 828 -17.36 -5.22 17.94
N THR A 829 -18.36 -4.41 18.27
CA THR A 829 -18.49 -3.73 19.57
C THR A 829 -18.62 -4.63 20.80
N GLY A 830 -18.63 -5.97 20.62
CA GLY A 830 -18.73 -6.95 21.69
C GLY A 830 -20.15 -7.19 22.22
N VAL A 831 -21.12 -6.37 21.92
CA VAL A 831 -22.50 -6.46 22.46
C VAL A 831 -23.18 -7.80 22.12
N LEU A 832 -23.00 -8.29 20.90
CA LEU A 832 -23.51 -9.63 20.49
C LEU A 832 -22.81 -10.75 21.25
N LYS A 833 -21.51 -10.69 21.39
CA LYS A 833 -20.70 -11.67 22.15
C LYS A 833 -21.17 -11.76 23.60
N GLU A 834 -21.26 -10.61 24.26
CA GLU A 834 -21.64 -10.53 25.65
C GLU A 834 -23.05 -11.11 25.89
N ARG A 835 -23.97 -10.80 25.00
CA ARG A 835 -25.33 -11.34 25.08
C ARG A 835 -25.42 -12.85 24.80
N VAL A 836 -24.61 -13.34 23.85
CA VAL A 836 -24.52 -14.80 23.59
C VAL A 836 -23.91 -15.52 24.79
N ILE A 837 -22.85 -15.00 25.39
CA ILE A 837 -22.21 -15.59 26.60
C ILE A 837 -23.21 -15.62 27.76
N GLN A 838 -24.00 -14.56 27.97
CA GLN A 838 -25.03 -14.52 29.00
C GLN A 838 -26.11 -15.59 28.75
N LEU A 839 -26.60 -15.72 27.51
CA LEU A 839 -27.57 -16.73 27.14
C LEU A 839 -27.02 -18.16 27.34
N LEU A 840 -25.78 -18.43 26.94
CA LEU A 840 -25.14 -19.72 27.12
C LEU A 840 -24.93 -20.08 28.59
N ARG A 841 -24.68 -19.11 29.47
CA ARG A 841 -24.54 -19.30 30.94
C ARG A 841 -25.87 -19.64 31.57
N ASP A 842 -26.97 -19.05 31.12
CA ASP A 842 -28.28 -19.20 31.71
C ASP A 842 -29.08 -20.38 31.10
N HIS A 843 -28.62 -20.98 30.01
CA HIS A 843 -29.35 -22.02 29.32
C HIS A 843 -29.13 -23.42 29.91
N PRO A 844 -30.20 -24.16 30.35
CA PRO A 844 -30.08 -25.41 31.13
C PRO A 844 -29.43 -26.59 30.35
N ARG A 845 -29.46 -26.53 29.00
CA ARG A 845 -28.90 -27.60 28.14
C ARG A 845 -27.43 -27.40 27.82
N ILE A 846 -26.78 -26.32 28.26
CA ILE A 846 -25.35 -26.08 28.03
C ILE A 846 -24.53 -26.68 29.18
N ALA A 847 -23.58 -27.53 28.83
CA ALA A 847 -22.64 -28.12 29.78
C ALA A 847 -21.46 -27.21 30.05
N LYS A 848 -20.88 -26.67 28.97
CA LYS A 848 -19.68 -25.84 28.99
C LYS A 848 -19.69 -24.96 27.74
N PHE A 849 -19.04 -23.83 27.78
CA PHE A 849 -18.70 -23.04 26.61
C PHE A 849 -17.29 -22.47 26.72
N GLU A 850 -16.60 -22.32 25.58
CA GLU A 850 -15.22 -21.81 25.51
C GLU A 850 -15.01 -21.04 24.21
N GLN A 851 -13.96 -20.26 24.15
CA GLN A 851 -13.56 -19.60 22.90
C GLN A 851 -12.79 -20.57 22.00
N GLU A 852 -13.01 -20.49 20.69
CA GLU A 852 -12.39 -21.40 19.72
C GLU A 852 -10.85 -21.35 19.78
N SER A 853 -10.29 -20.16 19.97
CA SER A 853 -8.83 -19.95 20.09
C SER A 853 -8.56 -18.65 20.85
N PRO A 854 -7.44 -18.55 21.57
CA PRO A 854 -6.98 -17.29 22.17
C PRO A 854 -6.81 -16.16 21.15
N MET A 855 -6.68 -16.48 19.86
CA MET A 855 -6.54 -15.52 18.76
C MET A 855 -7.87 -15.25 18.02
N ASN A 856 -8.90 -16.09 18.17
CA ASN A 856 -10.20 -15.91 17.53
C ASN A 856 -11.28 -15.52 18.55
N TYR A 857 -11.34 -14.22 18.88
CA TYR A 857 -12.36 -13.68 19.80
C TYR A 857 -13.76 -13.57 19.18
N GLY A 858 -13.92 -13.88 17.89
CA GLY A 858 -15.17 -13.75 17.13
C GLY A 858 -16.05 -15.00 17.13
N CYS A 859 -15.57 -16.13 17.68
CA CYS A 859 -16.31 -17.40 17.74
C CYS A 859 -16.31 -17.99 19.15
N THR A 860 -17.47 -18.50 19.59
CA THR A 860 -17.67 -19.21 20.86
C THR A 860 -18.18 -20.62 20.59
N ILE A 861 -17.57 -21.60 21.24
CA ILE A 861 -17.96 -23.02 21.15
C ILE A 861 -18.85 -23.35 22.36
N ALA A 862 -20.03 -23.87 22.11
CA ALA A 862 -20.94 -24.30 23.15
C ALA A 862 -21.14 -25.83 23.10
N TYR A 863 -21.07 -26.50 24.25
CA TYR A 863 -21.22 -27.94 24.43
C TYR A 863 -22.59 -28.19 25.01
N ILE A 864 -23.43 -28.92 24.31
CA ILE A 864 -24.84 -29.21 24.65
C ILE A 864 -24.91 -30.54 25.36
N LYS A 865 -25.58 -30.54 26.57
CA LYS A 865 -25.82 -31.74 27.37
C LYS A 865 -26.70 -32.73 26.67
#